data_d6af6748d30220c9435a2e814d92859e
#
_entry.id   d6af6748d30220c9435a2e814d92859e
#
_cell.length_a   1.000
_cell.length_b   1.000
_cell.length_c   1.000
_cell.angle_alpha   90.00
_cell.angle_beta   90.00
_cell.angle_gamma   90.00
#
_symmetry.space_group_name_H-M   'P 1'
#
loop_
_entity.id
_entity.type
_entity.pdbx_description
1 polymer ?
#
loop_
_entity_poly.entity_id
_entity_poly.type
_entity_poly.pdbx_seq_one_letter_code
_entity_poly.pdbx_strand_id
1 'polypeptide(L)'
;MKLQEKQTIHGFAVDRSRYVPELHSQAYELHHIQSGARLLYIQNDDDNKVFSISFRTTPSDSTGVPHICEHSTLCGSRKFPLKEPFVELVKGSLNTFLNAMTFPDKTMYPVASRNAADFKNLMDVYLDAVFFPNMIKDKQVLMQEGWHYHLDSADSELTYRGVVYNEMKGVFSSPDSQMERHVMDALFPDTTYGVESGGNPDDIPSLTQESFAAFHAKYYHPSNSYLFLYGDMDIDQTLAFIDGEYLSQFHVQSVDSAIGRQTCPGSQVKTYPYGIATGEKTDHKTLHSLTYVIDDALDPTVAMAFKVLTYVLLQSPAAPLKKALVDAGLGKDISGDFQDGILQPLWGISVNGSDPDKQAQILPLVRKVLSDMVRSGLDKTLLTGALNRTEFALREADFVGRPKGLIYGIRCMDTWLYDMDPLAALSYEGALETLRRGIDNGYFEGLIQKYILDNPYYALVSLVPEPGLTERHDKALADKLAAYKASLSKEEIDAIVADSQALQKRQATPDSPEALETIPTLTRDDLEKKVDSIAMEQQTMDGVTVCYVPDETNGITYVNAYFDLHGLTREEISYVYLLSDLIGDMDTTDHTYGDIASLIDLYTGGIDYSVSAFSNRTDNKDYMPVFRFKAKGLTQNLDKLVDLLKEISLHTVFTNKDRLAELVEETKAGWDMDAFRRGHTIVMHRVLSYVSPVEAFCDAGELSYYQFITDIAGRIRSDADEIGAKLSAVMKKIFTRSALTLEVTASQEDWKTAKVVVPAWIQALPQGEKPQGLCDFGLSRKNEGIMTSGTVQYVAKGGNFRSHGYDYDGSLMVLDTILQYGYLWTKIRVQGGAYGAFTRFYDNGDMVFCSYRDPNLRSSVEAYDALADYLESFDVSDREMTKYVIGTLSRIDVPLTPSLRGAKAMSRYFTGTTEAIAQQRRDQLLATMAADIRALAPRIRAVMEDDNVCVMGSEAKIREAKDLFANLVSLPD
;
A
#
# COMPACT_ATOMS: atom_id res chain seq x y z
N MET A 1 9.35 7.87 -33.52
CA MET A 1 9.56 6.96 -34.69
C MET A 1 8.55 5.82 -34.62
N LYS A 2 7.99 5.34 -35.75
CA LYS A 2 7.16 4.11 -35.75
C LYS A 2 8.03 2.94 -36.21
N LEU A 3 8.10 1.91 -35.36
CA LEU A 3 8.80 0.66 -35.70
C LEU A 3 7.94 -0.15 -36.68
N GLN A 4 8.60 -0.98 -37.51
CA GLN A 4 7.91 -1.85 -38.46
C GLN A 4 8.27 -3.33 -38.19
N GLU A 5 7.29 -4.23 -38.35
CA GLU A 5 7.54 -5.67 -38.23
C GLU A 5 8.69 -6.11 -39.13
N LYS A 6 9.50 -7.03 -38.66
CA LYS A 6 10.73 -7.51 -39.31
C LYS A 6 11.87 -6.47 -39.49
N GLN A 7 11.70 -5.25 -38.95
CA GLN A 7 12.76 -4.28 -38.88
C GLN A 7 13.81 -4.73 -37.87
N THR A 8 15.09 -4.53 -38.20
CA THR A 8 16.19 -4.64 -37.24
C THR A 8 16.68 -3.24 -36.90
N ILE A 9 16.82 -2.92 -35.62
CA ILE A 9 17.26 -1.63 -35.11
C ILE A 9 18.09 -1.84 -33.85
N HIS A 10 19.34 -1.34 -33.81
CA HIS A 10 20.26 -1.45 -32.68
C HIS A 10 20.29 -2.85 -32.05
N GLY A 11 20.51 -3.90 -32.84
CA GLY A 11 20.58 -5.28 -32.37
C GLY A 11 19.22 -5.92 -32.05
N PHE A 12 18.12 -5.18 -32.06
CA PHE A 12 16.76 -5.69 -31.83
C PHE A 12 16.02 -6.02 -33.12
N ALA A 13 15.38 -7.15 -33.21
CA ALA A 13 14.37 -7.47 -34.22
C ALA A 13 12.97 -7.18 -33.71
N VAL A 14 12.15 -6.52 -34.54
CA VAL A 14 10.73 -6.28 -34.26
C VAL A 14 9.94 -7.49 -34.72
N ASP A 15 9.41 -8.26 -33.76
CA ASP A 15 8.68 -9.49 -34.04
C ASP A 15 7.23 -9.22 -34.39
N ARG A 16 6.57 -8.32 -33.64
CA ARG A 16 5.14 -8.03 -33.80
C ARG A 16 4.86 -6.55 -33.49
N SER A 17 3.86 -6.01 -34.20
CA SER A 17 3.35 -4.64 -33.97
C SER A 17 1.83 -4.68 -33.96
N ARG A 18 1.21 -4.23 -32.86
CA ARG A 18 -0.26 -4.29 -32.67
C ARG A 18 -0.77 -3.02 -31.98
N TYR A 19 -1.86 -2.45 -32.51
CA TYR A 19 -2.59 -1.40 -31.79
C TYR A 19 -3.49 -2.04 -30.72
N VAL A 20 -3.44 -1.51 -29.51
CA VAL A 20 -4.25 -1.92 -28.35
C VAL A 20 -5.30 -0.84 -28.10
N PRO A 21 -6.54 -1.04 -28.54
CA PRO A 21 -7.60 -0.01 -28.46
C PRO A 21 -7.88 0.41 -27.01
N GLU A 22 -7.88 -0.54 -26.09
CA GLU A 22 -8.15 -0.35 -24.67
C GLU A 22 -7.20 0.64 -24.00
N LEU A 23 -5.97 0.75 -24.52
CA LEU A 23 -4.94 1.62 -24.00
C LEU A 23 -4.67 2.85 -24.90
N HIS A 24 -5.37 2.96 -26.03
CA HIS A 24 -5.06 3.93 -27.09
C HIS A 24 -3.59 3.95 -27.49
N SER A 25 -2.93 2.78 -27.48
CA SER A 25 -1.47 2.65 -27.59
C SER A 25 -1.05 1.70 -28.69
N GLN A 26 0.13 1.96 -29.26
CA GLN A 26 0.79 1.03 -30.19
C GLN A 26 1.79 0.16 -29.40
N ALA A 27 1.62 -1.15 -29.41
CA ALA A 27 2.56 -2.09 -28.78
C ALA A 27 3.49 -2.70 -29.82
N TYR A 28 4.75 -2.91 -29.43
CA TYR A 28 5.79 -3.57 -30.20
C TYR A 28 6.45 -4.65 -29.36
N GLU A 29 6.48 -5.86 -29.85
CA GLU A 29 7.25 -6.97 -29.30
C GLU A 29 8.57 -7.09 -30.06
N LEU A 30 9.68 -7.11 -29.33
CA LEU A 30 11.02 -7.19 -29.88
C LEU A 30 11.84 -8.25 -29.13
N HIS A 31 12.88 -8.76 -29.79
CA HIS A 31 13.93 -9.49 -29.11
C HIS A 31 15.31 -8.98 -29.53
N HIS A 32 16.26 -9.00 -28.62
CA HIS A 32 17.64 -8.68 -28.92
C HIS A 32 18.38 -9.90 -29.50
N ILE A 33 18.82 -9.82 -30.75
CA ILE A 33 19.28 -10.96 -31.55
C ILE A 33 20.49 -11.64 -30.89
N GLN A 34 21.45 -10.87 -30.38
CA GLN A 34 22.71 -11.41 -29.84
C GLN A 34 22.52 -12.03 -28.44
N SER A 35 21.75 -11.41 -27.56
CA SER A 35 21.63 -11.83 -26.17
C SER A 35 20.37 -12.64 -25.86
N GLY A 36 19.34 -12.59 -26.74
CA GLY A 36 18.05 -13.24 -26.54
C GLY A 36 17.12 -12.54 -25.57
N ALA A 37 17.43 -11.32 -25.17
CA ALA A 37 16.54 -10.52 -24.28
C ALA A 37 15.22 -10.21 -25.01
N ARG A 38 14.09 -10.34 -24.29
CA ARG A 38 12.75 -9.99 -24.78
C ARG A 38 12.44 -8.56 -24.39
N LEU A 39 11.76 -7.80 -25.26
CA LEU A 39 11.33 -6.43 -24.97
C LEU A 39 9.91 -6.19 -25.46
N LEU A 40 9.06 -5.62 -24.60
CA LEU A 40 7.76 -5.10 -24.93
C LEU A 40 7.76 -3.58 -24.79
N TYR A 41 7.40 -2.84 -25.86
CA TYR A 41 7.24 -1.39 -25.81
C TYR A 41 5.80 -1.00 -26.10
N ILE A 42 5.14 -0.32 -25.15
CA ILE A 42 3.81 0.27 -25.30
C ILE A 42 3.98 1.78 -25.53
N GLN A 43 3.82 2.20 -26.78
CA GLN A 43 3.97 3.59 -27.22
C GLN A 43 2.65 4.34 -27.11
N ASN A 44 2.65 5.46 -26.37
CA ASN A 44 1.56 6.44 -26.31
C ASN A 44 2.12 7.84 -25.99
N ASP A 45 1.27 8.78 -25.60
CA ASP A 45 1.60 10.18 -25.28
C ASP A 45 1.72 10.46 -23.77
N ASP A 46 1.73 9.42 -22.93
CA ASP A 46 1.95 9.57 -21.49
C ASP A 46 3.41 9.97 -21.24
N ASP A 47 3.60 11.13 -20.63
CA ASP A 47 4.94 11.64 -20.30
C ASP A 47 5.57 10.94 -19.09
N ASN A 48 4.79 10.18 -18.33
CA ASN A 48 5.27 9.38 -17.20
C ASN A 48 5.84 8.03 -17.69
N LYS A 49 7.05 8.07 -18.21
CA LYS A 49 7.75 6.93 -18.81
C LYS A 49 8.06 5.87 -17.78
N VAL A 50 7.85 4.60 -18.16
CA VAL A 50 8.20 3.46 -17.31
C VAL A 50 9.18 2.54 -18.03
N PHE A 51 10.22 2.14 -17.31
CA PHE A 51 11.12 1.05 -17.65
C PHE A 51 11.03 -0.01 -16.56
N SER A 52 11.00 -1.27 -16.94
CA SER A 52 11.19 -2.39 -16.02
C SER A 52 12.05 -3.46 -16.67
N ILE A 53 12.96 -4.06 -15.90
CA ILE A 53 13.59 -5.32 -16.26
C ILE A 53 13.20 -6.37 -15.24
N SER A 54 12.70 -7.50 -15.73
CA SER A 54 12.23 -8.61 -14.89
C SER A 54 12.96 -9.89 -15.28
N PHE A 55 13.16 -10.76 -14.30
CA PHE A 55 13.74 -12.09 -14.51
C PHE A 55 12.80 -13.14 -13.97
N ARG A 56 12.70 -14.28 -14.67
CA ARG A 56 12.06 -15.48 -14.11
C ARG A 56 13.02 -16.05 -13.07
N THR A 57 12.60 -16.03 -11.78
CA THR A 57 13.41 -16.46 -10.63
C THR A 57 12.64 -17.54 -9.88
N THR A 58 13.08 -18.78 -9.99
CA THR A 58 12.39 -19.96 -9.45
C THR A 58 13.22 -20.57 -8.33
N PRO A 59 12.99 -20.20 -7.05
CA PRO A 59 13.68 -20.80 -5.91
C PRO A 59 13.32 -22.28 -5.75
N SER A 60 14.25 -23.05 -5.17
CA SER A 60 14.08 -24.47 -4.85
C SER A 60 13.97 -24.75 -3.35
N ASP A 61 14.15 -23.72 -2.54
CA ASP A 61 14.10 -23.75 -1.08
C ASP A 61 13.62 -22.42 -0.51
N SER A 62 13.38 -22.38 0.80
CA SER A 62 12.85 -21.22 1.51
C SER A 62 13.94 -20.32 2.12
N THR A 63 15.17 -20.34 1.56
CA THR A 63 16.26 -19.46 2.04
C THR A 63 16.05 -17.99 1.71
N GLY A 64 15.04 -17.64 0.90
CA GLY A 64 14.79 -16.26 0.48
C GLY A 64 15.83 -15.72 -0.51
N VAL A 65 16.56 -16.60 -1.18
CA VAL A 65 17.62 -16.16 -2.10
C VAL A 65 17.13 -15.20 -3.19
N PRO A 66 15.90 -15.30 -3.76
CA PRO A 66 15.40 -14.30 -4.72
C PRO A 66 15.28 -12.91 -4.10
N HIS A 67 14.73 -12.82 -2.89
CA HIS A 67 14.50 -11.57 -2.16
C HIS A 67 15.82 -10.93 -1.70
N ILE A 68 16.73 -11.75 -1.16
CA ILE A 68 18.07 -11.29 -0.79
C ILE A 68 18.86 -10.82 -2.03
N CYS A 69 18.74 -11.51 -3.18
CA CYS A 69 19.28 -11.04 -4.46
C CYS A 69 18.68 -9.71 -4.91
N GLU A 70 17.36 -9.52 -4.74
CA GLU A 70 16.69 -8.29 -5.09
C GLU A 70 17.31 -7.09 -4.35
N HIS A 71 17.37 -7.15 -3.01
CA HIS A 71 17.98 -6.12 -2.18
C HIS A 71 19.46 -5.91 -2.53
N SER A 72 20.22 -7.00 -2.59
CA SER A 72 21.67 -6.98 -2.75
C SER A 72 22.13 -6.47 -4.11
N THR A 73 21.34 -6.69 -5.18
CA THR A 73 21.60 -6.19 -6.53
C THR A 73 21.71 -4.66 -6.54
N LEU A 74 20.90 -3.99 -5.71
CA LEU A 74 20.89 -2.53 -5.59
C LEU A 74 21.96 -1.97 -4.64
N CYS A 75 22.85 -2.83 -4.11
CA CYS A 75 23.96 -2.47 -3.21
C CYS A 75 25.30 -2.28 -3.95
N GLY A 76 25.26 -1.51 -5.06
CA GLY A 76 26.44 -1.16 -5.84
C GLY A 76 26.69 -2.08 -7.03
N SER A 77 27.27 -1.49 -8.07
CA SER A 77 27.52 -2.15 -9.33
C SER A 77 28.84 -1.70 -9.98
N ARG A 78 29.13 -2.23 -11.15
CA ARG A 78 30.36 -1.94 -11.91
C ARG A 78 30.57 -0.45 -12.16
N LYS A 79 29.53 0.27 -12.65
CA LYS A 79 29.60 1.71 -12.95
C LYS A 79 29.35 2.54 -11.68
N PHE A 80 28.59 2.03 -10.74
CA PHE A 80 28.10 2.75 -9.55
C PHE A 80 28.55 2.03 -8.27
N PRO A 81 29.82 2.17 -7.87
CA PRO A 81 30.42 1.39 -6.79
C PRO A 81 30.11 1.95 -5.39
N LEU A 82 28.88 2.42 -5.17
CA LEU A 82 28.38 2.88 -3.88
C LEU A 82 27.87 1.69 -3.05
N LYS A 83 27.70 1.91 -1.74
CA LYS A 83 27.06 0.92 -0.88
C LYS A 83 25.55 0.83 -1.13
N GLU A 84 24.90 1.97 -1.36
CA GLU A 84 23.46 2.07 -1.55
C GLU A 84 23.10 3.07 -2.68
N PRO A 85 23.35 2.74 -3.96
CA PRO A 85 22.98 3.61 -5.09
C PRO A 85 21.50 3.95 -5.12
N PHE A 86 20.61 3.03 -4.67
CA PHE A 86 19.20 3.24 -4.56
C PHE A 86 18.85 4.48 -3.70
N VAL A 87 19.47 4.62 -2.53
CA VAL A 87 19.23 5.75 -1.62
C VAL A 87 19.70 7.07 -2.27
N GLU A 88 20.83 7.04 -3.00
CA GLU A 88 21.31 8.22 -3.72
C GLU A 88 20.38 8.64 -4.87
N LEU A 89 19.76 7.67 -5.55
CA LEU A 89 18.74 7.95 -6.57
C LEU A 89 17.47 8.55 -5.95
N VAL A 90 16.95 7.98 -4.85
CA VAL A 90 15.79 8.54 -4.17
C VAL A 90 16.00 9.98 -3.74
N LYS A 91 17.24 10.33 -3.32
CA LYS A 91 17.59 11.70 -2.93
C LYS A 91 17.73 12.66 -4.13
N GLY A 92 18.13 12.17 -5.29
CA GLY A 92 18.61 13.01 -6.39
C GLY A 92 17.94 12.80 -7.75
N SER A 93 16.81 12.13 -7.81
CA SER A 93 16.05 11.83 -9.03
C SER A 93 14.63 12.44 -8.98
N LEU A 94 14.09 12.78 -10.14
CA LEU A 94 12.70 13.17 -10.35
C LEU A 94 11.80 11.94 -10.61
N ASN A 95 12.14 10.80 -10.02
CA ASN A 95 11.38 9.59 -10.18
C ASN A 95 9.92 9.78 -9.71
N THR A 96 8.99 9.18 -10.44
CA THR A 96 7.60 9.01 -10.03
C THR A 96 7.35 7.62 -9.47
N PHE A 97 8.29 6.70 -9.70
CA PHE A 97 8.36 5.39 -9.08
C PHE A 97 9.79 4.85 -9.13
N LEU A 98 10.23 4.28 -8.02
CA LEU A 98 11.54 3.66 -7.87
C LEU A 98 11.43 2.54 -6.84
N ASN A 99 11.55 1.28 -7.26
CA ASN A 99 11.51 0.12 -6.36
C ASN A 99 12.09 -1.13 -7.03
N ALA A 100 12.17 -2.22 -6.28
CA ALA A 100 12.30 -3.58 -6.76
C ALA A 100 11.23 -4.44 -6.10
N MET A 101 10.90 -5.59 -6.69
CA MET A 101 9.79 -6.43 -6.25
C MET A 101 10.11 -7.90 -6.47
N THR A 102 10.05 -8.70 -5.42
CA THR A 102 10.13 -10.15 -5.48
C THR A 102 8.75 -10.78 -5.39
N PHE A 103 8.45 -11.65 -6.35
CA PHE A 103 7.25 -12.48 -6.43
C PHE A 103 7.65 -13.97 -6.28
N PRO A 104 6.69 -14.88 -6.17
CA PRO A 104 7.02 -16.31 -6.04
C PRO A 104 7.83 -16.91 -7.20
N ASP A 105 7.78 -16.32 -8.39
CA ASP A 105 8.37 -16.86 -9.62
C ASP A 105 9.13 -15.85 -10.48
N LYS A 106 9.17 -14.59 -10.06
CA LYS A 106 9.84 -13.49 -10.77
C LYS A 106 10.37 -12.43 -9.83
N THR A 107 11.41 -11.73 -10.27
CA THR A 107 11.91 -10.52 -9.62
C THR A 107 11.90 -9.38 -10.64
N MET A 108 11.33 -8.24 -10.27
CA MET A 108 11.12 -7.08 -11.14
C MET A 108 11.84 -5.85 -10.62
N TYR A 109 12.41 -5.06 -11.51
CA TYR A 109 13.13 -3.82 -11.22
C TYR A 109 12.53 -2.67 -12.04
N PRO A 110 11.39 -2.10 -11.59
CA PRO A 110 10.69 -1.02 -12.27
C PRO A 110 11.14 0.36 -11.81
N VAL A 111 11.25 1.30 -12.77
CA VAL A 111 11.46 2.72 -12.54
C VAL A 111 10.53 3.55 -13.42
N ALA A 112 10.17 4.75 -12.96
CA ALA A 112 9.39 5.69 -13.75
C ALA A 112 9.84 7.13 -13.51
N SER A 113 9.81 7.94 -14.58
CA SER A 113 10.05 9.38 -14.50
C SER A 113 9.41 10.13 -15.68
N ARG A 114 8.93 11.35 -15.41
CA ARG A 114 8.44 12.27 -16.43
C ARG A 114 9.59 12.96 -17.17
N ASN A 115 10.73 13.14 -16.50
CA ASN A 115 11.90 13.78 -17.06
C ASN A 115 12.73 12.77 -17.90
N ALA A 116 13.01 13.10 -19.16
CA ALA A 116 13.68 12.17 -20.08
C ALA A 116 15.16 11.89 -19.70
N ALA A 117 15.86 12.89 -19.16
CA ALA A 117 17.25 12.71 -18.73
C ALA A 117 17.30 11.84 -17.46
N ASP A 118 16.40 12.09 -16.50
CA ASP A 118 16.28 11.31 -15.29
C ASP A 118 15.88 9.86 -15.60
N PHE A 119 14.92 9.65 -16.49
CA PHE A 119 14.50 8.33 -16.95
C PHE A 119 15.67 7.50 -17.50
N LYS A 120 16.52 8.13 -18.31
CA LYS A 120 17.74 7.48 -18.83
C LYS A 120 18.73 7.15 -17.70
N ASN A 121 18.91 8.07 -16.74
CA ASN A 121 19.80 7.85 -15.60
C ASN A 121 19.32 6.68 -14.73
N LEU A 122 18.03 6.61 -14.44
CA LEU A 122 17.44 5.52 -13.69
C LEU A 122 17.62 4.17 -14.40
N MET A 123 17.37 4.14 -15.71
CA MET A 123 17.56 2.95 -16.54
C MET A 123 19.02 2.48 -16.54
N ASP A 124 20.01 3.42 -16.63
CA ASP A 124 21.44 3.10 -16.59
C ASP A 124 21.83 2.45 -15.27
N VAL A 125 21.42 3.05 -14.15
CA VAL A 125 21.74 2.50 -12.83
C VAL A 125 21.13 1.11 -12.62
N TYR A 126 19.87 0.92 -13.02
CA TYR A 126 19.18 -0.37 -12.83
C TYR A 126 19.73 -1.48 -13.74
N LEU A 127 20.03 -1.17 -14.99
CA LEU A 127 20.65 -2.14 -15.91
C LEU A 127 22.05 -2.55 -15.44
N ASP A 128 22.87 -1.60 -14.97
CA ASP A 128 24.21 -1.94 -14.45
C ASP A 128 24.12 -2.75 -13.14
N ALA A 129 23.16 -2.41 -12.28
CA ALA A 129 22.90 -3.11 -11.04
C ALA A 129 22.53 -4.58 -11.28
N VAL A 130 21.56 -4.85 -12.14
CA VAL A 130 21.07 -6.24 -12.35
C VAL A 130 22.09 -7.12 -13.08
N PHE A 131 22.88 -6.56 -14.02
CA PHE A 131 23.82 -7.35 -14.81
C PHE A 131 25.22 -7.43 -14.23
N PHE A 132 25.65 -6.41 -13.47
CA PHE A 132 27.03 -6.30 -12.97
C PHE A 132 27.10 -5.89 -11.49
N PRO A 133 26.37 -6.55 -10.57
CA PRO A 133 26.33 -6.16 -9.16
C PRO A 133 27.64 -6.48 -8.44
N ASN A 134 27.95 -5.69 -7.42
CA ASN A 134 29.12 -5.89 -6.56
C ASN A 134 28.93 -7.05 -5.56
N MET A 135 27.70 -7.44 -5.23
CA MET A 135 27.36 -8.45 -4.24
C MET A 135 28.02 -9.82 -4.47
N ILE A 136 28.41 -10.12 -5.73
CA ILE A 136 29.07 -11.39 -6.07
C ILE A 136 30.48 -11.47 -5.45
N LYS A 137 31.16 -10.33 -5.30
CA LYS A 137 32.54 -10.24 -4.82
C LYS A 137 32.65 -9.77 -3.39
N ASP A 138 31.62 -9.11 -2.88
CA ASP A 138 31.61 -8.49 -1.56
C ASP A 138 30.65 -9.21 -0.62
N LYS A 139 31.19 -10.09 0.23
CA LYS A 139 30.40 -10.84 1.22
C LYS A 139 29.65 -9.96 2.23
N GLN A 140 30.11 -8.72 2.45
CA GLN A 140 29.45 -7.81 3.39
C GLN A 140 28.07 -7.36 2.89
N VAL A 141 27.81 -7.47 1.59
CA VAL A 141 26.47 -7.19 1.03
C VAL A 141 25.48 -8.26 1.49
N LEU A 142 25.82 -9.55 1.36
CA LEU A 142 24.98 -10.64 1.88
C LEU A 142 24.81 -10.53 3.41
N MET A 143 25.86 -10.17 4.14
CA MET A 143 25.77 -9.99 5.59
C MET A 143 24.84 -8.84 5.98
N GLN A 144 24.82 -7.76 5.23
CA GLN A 144 23.95 -6.60 5.47
C GLN A 144 22.50 -6.90 5.07
N GLU A 145 22.28 -7.31 3.84
CA GLU A 145 20.94 -7.44 3.28
C GLU A 145 20.30 -8.79 3.61
N GLY A 146 21.04 -9.87 3.60
CA GLY A 146 20.54 -11.21 3.87
C GLY A 146 20.55 -11.55 5.36
N TRP A 147 21.65 -12.14 5.82
CA TRP A 147 21.82 -12.55 7.23
C TRP A 147 23.29 -12.71 7.62
N HIS A 148 23.58 -12.62 8.94
CA HIS A 148 24.88 -12.94 9.51
C HIS A 148 24.76 -13.30 10.99
N TYR A 149 25.74 -14.06 11.52
CA TYR A 149 25.96 -14.16 12.96
C TYR A 149 26.46 -12.82 13.49
N HIS A 150 25.86 -12.34 14.57
CA HIS A 150 26.21 -11.07 15.18
C HIS A 150 26.64 -11.22 16.63
N LEU A 151 27.80 -10.64 16.94
CA LEU A 151 28.33 -10.48 18.30
C LEU A 151 28.93 -9.09 18.47
N ASP A 152 28.43 -8.32 19.44
CA ASP A 152 29.04 -7.03 19.81
C ASP A 152 30.40 -7.22 20.54
N SER A 153 30.50 -8.30 21.31
CA SER A 153 31.74 -8.74 22.02
C SER A 153 31.71 -10.24 22.22
N ALA A 154 32.83 -10.81 22.63
CA ALA A 154 32.91 -12.25 22.91
C ALA A 154 31.95 -12.71 24.03
N ASP A 155 31.57 -11.82 24.94
CA ASP A 155 30.66 -12.11 26.07
C ASP A 155 29.17 -11.87 25.72
N SER A 156 28.85 -11.16 24.61
CA SER A 156 27.48 -10.89 24.23
C SER A 156 26.75 -12.13 23.71
N GLU A 157 25.43 -12.13 23.71
CA GLU A 157 24.60 -13.19 23.13
C GLU A 157 24.76 -13.23 21.60
N LEU A 158 24.90 -14.44 21.06
CA LEU A 158 24.96 -14.66 19.61
C LEU A 158 23.55 -14.54 19.04
N THR A 159 23.39 -13.71 18.02
CA THR A 159 22.11 -13.49 17.35
C THR A 159 22.26 -13.57 15.82
N TYR A 160 21.14 -13.78 15.12
CA TYR A 160 21.06 -13.54 13.67
C TYR A 160 20.69 -12.08 13.44
N ARG A 161 21.33 -11.44 12.45
CA ARG A 161 20.95 -10.10 11.94
C ARG A 161 21.03 -10.08 10.43
N GLY A 162 20.31 -9.14 9.80
CA GLY A 162 20.26 -8.88 8.37
C GLY A 162 18.95 -8.18 8.03
N VAL A 163 18.92 -7.38 6.98
CA VAL A 163 17.72 -6.60 6.60
C VAL A 163 16.57 -7.53 6.26
N VAL A 164 16.75 -8.44 5.28
CA VAL A 164 15.71 -9.39 4.86
C VAL A 164 15.36 -10.38 5.97
N TYR A 165 16.35 -10.85 6.76
CA TYR A 165 16.07 -11.71 7.92
C TYR A 165 15.10 -11.05 8.90
N ASN A 166 15.37 -9.78 9.26
CA ASN A 166 14.53 -9.05 10.21
C ASN A 166 13.15 -8.72 9.61
N GLU A 167 13.11 -8.37 8.32
CA GLU A 167 11.87 -8.11 7.61
C GLU A 167 10.97 -9.34 7.60
N MET A 168 11.51 -10.50 7.21
CA MET A 168 10.75 -11.74 7.14
C MET A 168 10.35 -12.25 8.54
N LYS A 169 11.16 -12.03 9.57
CA LYS A 169 10.73 -12.27 10.95
C LYS A 169 9.50 -11.45 11.31
N GLY A 170 9.42 -10.20 10.83
CA GLY A 170 8.24 -9.33 10.97
C GLY A 170 7.04 -9.83 10.17
N VAL A 171 7.24 -10.26 8.93
CA VAL A 171 6.18 -10.82 8.05
C VAL A 171 5.59 -12.09 8.68
N PHE A 172 6.42 -13.01 9.14
CA PHE A 172 5.99 -14.26 9.77
C PHE A 172 5.36 -14.09 11.17
N SER A 173 5.38 -12.89 11.74
CA SER A 173 4.59 -12.58 12.94
C SER A 173 3.11 -12.38 12.66
N SER A 174 2.71 -12.17 11.37
CA SER A 174 1.33 -12.02 10.96
C SER A 174 0.66 -13.39 10.73
N PRO A 175 -0.50 -13.67 11.36
CA PRO A 175 -1.25 -14.90 11.08
C PRO A 175 -1.65 -15.04 9.61
N ASP A 176 -1.99 -13.93 8.92
CA ASP A 176 -2.38 -13.96 7.50
C ASP A 176 -1.23 -14.45 6.61
N SER A 177 0.01 -13.95 6.86
CA SER A 177 1.19 -14.40 6.12
C SER A 177 1.52 -15.87 6.39
N GLN A 178 1.33 -16.33 7.64
CA GLN A 178 1.47 -17.75 7.96
C GLN A 178 0.40 -18.58 7.25
N MET A 179 -0.85 -18.11 7.19
CA MET A 179 -1.95 -18.78 6.47
C MET A 179 -1.62 -18.94 4.99
N GLU A 180 -1.21 -17.86 4.33
CA GLU A 180 -0.82 -17.88 2.91
C GLU A 180 0.30 -18.90 2.66
N ARG A 181 1.36 -18.89 3.48
CA ARG A 181 2.45 -19.87 3.37
C ARG A 181 1.96 -21.31 3.49
N HIS A 182 1.13 -21.62 4.48
CA HIS A 182 0.62 -22.98 4.67
C HIS A 182 -0.35 -23.43 3.57
N VAL A 183 -1.12 -22.51 2.98
CA VAL A 183 -1.97 -22.76 1.82
C VAL A 183 -1.11 -23.11 0.60
N MET A 184 -0.06 -22.30 0.31
CA MET A 184 0.84 -22.54 -0.82
C MET A 184 1.59 -23.87 -0.68
N ASP A 185 2.09 -24.18 0.52
CA ASP A 185 2.76 -25.44 0.82
C ASP A 185 1.81 -26.67 0.64
N ALA A 186 0.55 -26.53 1.04
CA ALA A 186 -0.45 -27.59 0.87
C ALA A 186 -0.86 -27.81 -0.59
N LEU A 187 -0.89 -26.76 -1.41
CA LEU A 187 -1.33 -26.81 -2.81
C LEU A 187 -0.19 -27.11 -3.78
N PHE A 188 1.03 -26.68 -3.50
CA PHE A 188 2.15 -26.71 -4.43
C PHE A 188 3.41 -27.40 -3.87
N PRO A 189 3.32 -28.58 -3.23
CA PRO A 189 4.44 -29.19 -2.50
C PRO A 189 5.68 -29.50 -3.36
N ASP A 190 5.55 -29.64 -4.69
CA ASP A 190 6.61 -30.11 -5.57
C ASP A 190 7.14 -29.04 -6.53
N THR A 191 6.71 -27.77 -6.37
CA THR A 191 7.07 -26.68 -7.31
C THR A 191 7.65 -25.48 -6.58
N THR A 192 8.11 -24.47 -7.33
CA THR A 192 8.62 -23.21 -6.78
C THR A 192 7.61 -22.48 -5.88
N TYR A 193 6.31 -22.70 -6.08
CA TYR A 193 5.27 -22.08 -5.24
C TYR A 193 5.13 -22.75 -3.86
N GLY A 194 5.65 -23.98 -3.69
CA GLY A 194 5.71 -24.67 -2.40
C GLY A 194 6.83 -24.15 -1.47
N VAL A 195 7.71 -23.25 -1.93
CA VAL A 195 8.76 -22.63 -1.12
C VAL A 195 8.52 -21.13 -0.96
N GLU A 196 9.13 -20.52 0.06
CA GLU A 196 8.97 -19.11 0.36
C GLU A 196 10.05 -18.27 -0.35
N SER A 197 9.67 -17.57 -1.41
CA SER A 197 10.59 -16.72 -2.19
C SER A 197 11.14 -15.54 -1.38
N GLY A 198 10.34 -15.01 -0.45
CA GLY A 198 10.74 -13.95 0.49
C GLY A 198 11.74 -14.45 1.54
N GLY A 199 11.70 -15.73 1.87
CA GLY A 199 12.54 -16.38 2.86
C GLY A 199 11.83 -16.69 4.17
N ASN A 200 11.95 -17.93 4.61
CA ASN A 200 11.52 -18.34 5.94
C ASN A 200 12.66 -18.01 6.94
N PRO A 201 12.40 -17.28 8.05
CA PRO A 201 13.43 -16.95 9.04
C PRO A 201 14.20 -18.15 9.60
N ASP A 202 13.60 -19.34 9.63
CA ASP A 202 14.29 -20.56 10.06
C ASP A 202 15.25 -21.11 9.00
N ASP A 203 15.01 -20.85 7.73
CA ASP A 203 15.76 -21.36 6.58
C ASP A 203 16.80 -20.36 6.03
N ILE A 204 16.51 -19.04 6.12
CA ILE A 204 17.41 -17.95 5.69
C ILE A 204 18.87 -18.17 6.19
N PRO A 205 19.11 -18.55 7.46
CA PRO A 205 20.47 -18.76 7.95
C PRO A 205 21.24 -19.94 7.33
N SER A 206 20.65 -20.67 6.42
CA SER A 206 21.33 -21.73 5.64
C SER A 206 21.88 -21.22 4.30
N LEU A 207 21.51 -20.00 3.86
CA LEU A 207 22.01 -19.41 2.63
C LEU A 207 23.50 -19.08 2.73
N THR A 208 24.31 -19.58 1.79
CA THR A 208 25.75 -19.30 1.72
C THR A 208 26.07 -18.30 0.61
N GLN A 209 27.25 -17.66 0.68
CA GLN A 209 27.72 -16.76 -0.38
C GLN A 209 27.81 -17.46 -1.75
N GLU A 210 28.18 -18.75 -1.78
CA GLU A 210 28.32 -19.54 -2.99
C GLU A 210 26.97 -19.81 -3.64
N SER A 211 25.96 -20.26 -2.87
CA SER A 211 24.60 -20.50 -3.37
C SER A 211 23.93 -19.21 -3.83
N PHE A 212 24.14 -18.12 -3.08
CA PHE A 212 23.66 -16.78 -3.43
C PHE A 212 24.25 -16.27 -4.75
N ALA A 213 25.57 -16.34 -4.91
CA ALA A 213 26.22 -15.96 -6.18
C ALA A 213 25.82 -16.86 -7.36
N ALA A 214 25.63 -18.16 -7.12
CA ALA A 214 25.17 -19.10 -8.14
C ALA A 214 23.76 -18.83 -8.60
N PHE A 215 22.85 -18.40 -7.70
CA PHE A 215 21.50 -18.01 -8.03
C PHE A 215 21.46 -16.81 -8.99
N HIS A 216 22.21 -15.74 -8.68
CA HIS A 216 22.32 -14.59 -9.57
C HIS A 216 22.91 -15.00 -10.93
N ALA A 217 24.01 -15.74 -10.95
CA ALA A 217 24.67 -16.17 -12.19
C ALA A 217 23.75 -17.04 -13.08
N LYS A 218 22.82 -17.82 -12.49
CA LYS A 218 21.84 -18.63 -13.20
C LYS A 218 20.74 -17.79 -13.82
N TYR A 219 20.13 -16.90 -13.04
CA TYR A 219 18.85 -16.28 -13.42
C TYR A 219 18.98 -14.87 -14.01
N TYR A 220 20.02 -14.08 -13.64
CA TYR A 220 20.19 -12.68 -14.06
C TYR A 220 20.97 -12.55 -15.36
N HIS A 221 20.44 -13.19 -16.40
CA HIS A 221 21.03 -13.15 -17.74
C HIS A 221 19.99 -12.58 -18.74
N PRO A 222 20.42 -11.80 -19.78
CA PRO A 222 19.50 -11.23 -20.76
C PRO A 222 18.57 -12.26 -21.42
N SER A 223 19.04 -13.49 -21.70
CA SER A 223 18.20 -14.55 -22.28
C SER A 223 17.03 -15.00 -21.37
N ASN A 224 17.06 -14.66 -20.08
CA ASN A 224 15.99 -14.92 -19.10
C ASN A 224 15.24 -13.63 -18.74
N SER A 225 15.56 -12.49 -19.37
CA SER A 225 14.97 -11.19 -19.02
C SER A 225 13.76 -10.83 -19.86
N TYR A 226 12.90 -10.00 -19.27
CA TYR A 226 11.74 -9.37 -19.83
C TYR A 226 11.87 -7.86 -19.62
N LEU A 227 12.22 -7.11 -20.68
CA LEU A 227 12.29 -5.66 -20.64
C LEU A 227 10.93 -5.07 -21.03
N PHE A 228 10.48 -4.11 -20.29
CA PHE A 228 9.23 -3.41 -20.53
C PHE A 228 9.47 -1.90 -20.61
N LEU A 229 8.95 -1.27 -21.67
CA LEU A 229 8.98 0.17 -21.90
C LEU A 229 7.56 0.69 -22.13
N TYR A 230 7.23 1.83 -21.53
CA TYR A 230 5.92 2.47 -21.66
C TYR A 230 6.06 3.99 -21.74
N GLY A 231 5.23 4.61 -22.56
CA GLY A 231 5.07 6.07 -22.62
C GLY A 231 5.73 6.73 -23.84
N ASP A 232 5.84 8.05 -23.78
CA ASP A 232 6.44 8.86 -24.83
C ASP A 232 7.96 8.94 -24.68
N MET A 233 8.70 8.20 -25.45
CA MET A 233 10.17 8.24 -25.42
C MET A 233 10.75 8.20 -26.82
N ASP A 234 12.01 8.67 -26.94
CA ASP A 234 12.80 8.44 -28.13
C ASP A 234 13.30 6.99 -28.16
N ILE A 235 12.50 6.12 -28.79
CA ILE A 235 12.77 4.67 -28.83
C ILE A 235 14.07 4.34 -29.57
N ASP A 236 14.47 5.13 -30.56
CA ASP A 236 15.71 4.93 -31.30
C ASP A 236 16.94 5.09 -30.37
N GLN A 237 17.00 6.19 -29.63
CA GLN A 237 18.04 6.43 -28.64
C GLN A 237 18.00 5.43 -27.48
N THR A 238 16.80 5.04 -27.03
CA THR A 238 16.63 4.09 -25.94
C THR A 238 17.15 2.70 -26.30
N LEU A 239 16.79 2.18 -27.47
CA LEU A 239 17.30 0.88 -27.96
C LEU A 239 18.80 0.91 -28.23
N ALA A 240 19.32 2.00 -28.83
CA ALA A 240 20.75 2.18 -29.02
C ALA A 240 21.53 2.16 -27.69
N PHE A 241 21.00 2.78 -26.65
CA PHE A 241 21.57 2.79 -25.31
C PHE A 241 21.58 1.40 -24.66
N ILE A 242 20.42 0.70 -24.66
CA ILE A 242 20.30 -0.64 -24.07
C ILE A 242 21.23 -1.65 -24.77
N ASP A 243 21.29 -1.63 -26.11
CA ASP A 243 22.19 -2.48 -26.86
C ASP A 243 23.66 -2.12 -26.58
N GLY A 244 24.05 -0.85 -26.84
CA GLY A 244 25.46 -0.42 -26.83
C GLY A 244 26.12 -0.54 -25.46
N GLU A 245 25.40 -0.17 -24.39
CA GLU A 245 25.95 -0.18 -23.03
C GLU A 245 25.87 -1.55 -22.35
N TYR A 246 24.86 -2.37 -22.68
CA TYR A 246 24.54 -3.58 -21.92
C TYR A 246 24.43 -4.85 -22.75
N LEU A 247 23.43 -4.98 -23.63
CA LEU A 247 23.07 -6.27 -24.23
C LEU A 247 24.07 -6.81 -25.22
N SER A 248 24.82 -5.95 -25.92
CA SER A 248 25.90 -6.35 -26.84
C SER A 248 27.07 -7.08 -26.14
N GLN A 249 27.17 -7.00 -24.80
CA GLN A 249 28.17 -7.71 -24.01
C GLN A 249 27.82 -9.18 -23.76
N PHE A 250 26.58 -9.61 -24.07
CA PHE A 250 26.08 -10.95 -23.80
C PHE A 250 25.76 -11.72 -25.08
N HIS A 251 25.80 -13.03 -24.98
CA HIS A 251 25.34 -13.94 -26.05
C HIS A 251 24.20 -14.78 -25.55
N VAL A 252 23.33 -15.20 -26.47
CA VAL A 252 22.21 -16.08 -26.14
C VAL A 252 22.68 -17.36 -25.45
N GLN A 253 22.04 -17.71 -24.34
CA GLN A 253 22.27 -18.97 -23.64
C GLN A 253 20.94 -19.57 -23.16
N SER A 254 20.93 -20.88 -22.95
CA SER A 254 19.79 -21.53 -22.32
C SER A 254 19.83 -21.34 -20.81
N VAL A 255 18.75 -20.84 -20.25
CA VAL A 255 18.56 -20.70 -18.81
C VAL A 255 17.43 -21.63 -18.36
N ASP A 256 17.74 -22.55 -17.47
CA ASP A 256 16.74 -23.44 -16.86
C ASP A 256 15.96 -22.67 -15.79
N SER A 257 14.91 -21.96 -16.20
CA SER A 257 14.02 -21.15 -15.36
C SER A 257 12.55 -21.50 -15.58
N ALA A 258 12.25 -22.63 -16.26
CA ALA A 258 10.88 -23.02 -16.54
C ALA A 258 10.09 -23.27 -15.24
N ILE A 259 8.87 -22.71 -15.17
CA ILE A 259 7.98 -22.90 -14.04
C ILE A 259 7.16 -24.17 -14.31
N GLY A 260 7.32 -25.17 -13.45
CA GLY A 260 6.58 -26.41 -13.54
C GLY A 260 5.16 -26.26 -13.00
N ARG A 261 4.19 -26.88 -13.69
CA ARG A 261 2.84 -27.03 -13.15
C ARG A 261 2.83 -28.10 -12.05
N GLN A 262 2.19 -27.78 -10.94
CA GLN A 262 1.92 -28.77 -9.89
C GLN A 262 0.85 -29.74 -10.35
N THR A 263 1.13 -31.03 -10.27
CA THR A 263 0.10 -32.07 -10.40
C THR A 263 -0.78 -32.05 -9.15
N CYS A 264 -2.10 -32.10 -9.34
CA CYS A 264 -3.04 -32.06 -8.21
C CYS A 264 -2.69 -33.10 -7.13
N PRO A 265 -2.32 -32.68 -5.91
CA PRO A 265 -1.98 -33.61 -4.81
C PRO A 265 -3.23 -34.21 -4.16
N GLY A 266 -4.43 -33.92 -4.70
CA GLY A 266 -5.71 -34.19 -4.07
C GLY A 266 -6.09 -33.12 -3.04
N SER A 267 -7.29 -33.27 -2.46
CA SER A 267 -7.77 -32.36 -1.43
C SER A 267 -6.93 -32.45 -0.14
N GLN A 268 -6.52 -31.30 0.39
CA GLN A 268 -5.73 -31.19 1.60
C GLN A 268 -6.57 -30.59 2.74
N VAL A 269 -6.49 -31.17 3.94
CA VAL A 269 -7.06 -30.57 5.15
C VAL A 269 -5.95 -30.56 6.18
N LYS A 270 -5.54 -29.36 6.62
CA LYS A 270 -4.39 -29.14 7.49
C LYS A 270 -4.77 -28.21 8.64
N THR A 271 -4.09 -28.37 9.77
CA THR A 271 -4.23 -27.50 10.94
C THR A 271 -2.86 -27.21 11.51
N TYR A 272 -2.58 -25.93 11.74
CA TYR A 272 -1.31 -25.46 12.27
C TYR A 272 -1.56 -24.53 13.47
N PRO A 273 -0.69 -24.48 14.47
CA PRO A 273 -0.76 -23.49 15.53
C PRO A 273 -0.19 -22.14 15.06
N TYR A 274 -0.68 -21.05 15.65
CA TYR A 274 -0.03 -19.74 15.57
C TYR A 274 0.04 -19.07 16.94
N GLY A 275 1.04 -18.23 17.18
CA GLY A 275 1.32 -17.64 18.47
C GLY A 275 0.38 -16.49 18.83
N ILE A 276 -0.18 -16.54 20.04
CA ILE A 276 -0.83 -15.44 20.72
C ILE A 276 -0.16 -15.20 22.08
N ALA A 277 -0.42 -14.03 22.71
CA ALA A 277 0.21 -13.69 23.98
C ALA A 277 -0.14 -14.68 25.09
N THR A 278 0.81 -14.88 26.01
CA THR A 278 0.59 -15.74 27.19
C THR A 278 -0.54 -15.19 28.04
N GLY A 279 -1.60 -16.00 28.25
CA GLY A 279 -2.79 -15.62 29.02
C GLY A 279 -3.91 -14.97 28.20
N GLU A 280 -3.71 -14.75 26.91
CA GLU A 280 -4.73 -14.32 25.98
C GLU A 280 -5.76 -15.42 25.72
N LYS A 281 -7.05 -15.05 25.57
CA LYS A 281 -8.12 -15.99 25.26
C LYS A 281 -8.00 -16.53 23.84
N THR A 282 -8.38 -17.77 23.65
CA THR A 282 -8.36 -18.44 22.33
C THR A 282 -9.68 -18.41 21.59
N ASP A 283 -10.77 -18.03 22.28
CA ASP A 283 -12.14 -18.02 21.71
C ASP A 283 -12.21 -17.04 20.52
N HIS A 284 -12.80 -17.50 19.42
CA HIS A 284 -12.98 -16.71 18.20
C HIS A 284 -11.69 -16.13 17.57
N LYS A 285 -10.57 -16.84 17.73
CA LYS A 285 -9.27 -16.44 17.15
C LYS A 285 -8.73 -17.43 16.12
N THR A 286 -9.48 -18.46 15.79
CA THR A 286 -9.11 -19.40 14.72
C THR A 286 -9.39 -18.76 13.36
N LEU A 287 -8.43 -18.95 12.45
CA LEU A 287 -8.54 -18.55 11.05
C LEU A 287 -8.65 -19.80 10.18
N HIS A 288 -9.52 -19.77 9.17
CA HIS A 288 -9.60 -20.85 8.18
C HIS A 288 -9.50 -20.26 6.77
N SER A 289 -8.81 -20.99 5.88
CA SER A 289 -8.77 -20.71 4.44
C SER A 289 -9.19 -21.93 3.66
N LEU A 290 -10.18 -21.79 2.78
CA LEU A 290 -10.56 -22.77 1.79
C LEU A 290 -10.17 -22.26 0.41
N THR A 291 -9.10 -22.79 -0.17
CA THR A 291 -8.50 -22.29 -1.41
C THR A 291 -8.49 -23.37 -2.49
N TYR A 292 -8.95 -23.02 -3.69
CA TYR A 292 -8.99 -23.87 -4.88
C TYR A 292 -7.96 -23.40 -5.91
N VAL A 293 -7.33 -24.33 -6.61
CA VAL A 293 -6.50 -24.05 -7.79
C VAL A 293 -7.40 -23.99 -9.03
N ILE A 294 -7.29 -22.90 -9.80
CA ILE A 294 -8.06 -22.65 -11.02
C ILE A 294 -7.15 -22.82 -12.24
N ASP A 295 -7.01 -24.04 -12.71
CA ASP A 295 -5.93 -24.48 -13.60
C ASP A 295 -5.92 -23.81 -15.00
N ASP A 296 -7.07 -23.35 -15.49
CA ASP A 296 -7.19 -22.70 -16.80
C ASP A 296 -7.25 -21.16 -16.73
N ALA A 297 -7.05 -20.54 -15.56
CA ALA A 297 -7.24 -19.11 -15.37
C ALA A 297 -6.06 -18.24 -15.88
N LEU A 298 -5.13 -18.80 -16.64
CA LEU A 298 -4.27 -18.02 -17.54
C LEU A 298 -5.03 -17.50 -18.77
N ASP A 299 -6.23 -18.04 -19.09
CA ASP A 299 -7.16 -17.42 -20.01
C ASP A 299 -7.73 -16.14 -19.35
N PRO A 300 -7.48 -14.95 -19.93
CA PRO A 300 -7.94 -13.68 -19.35
C PRO A 300 -9.45 -13.60 -19.13
N THR A 301 -10.25 -14.34 -19.94
CA THR A 301 -11.71 -14.41 -19.79
C THR A 301 -12.09 -15.15 -18.50
N VAL A 302 -11.44 -16.29 -18.23
CA VAL A 302 -11.66 -17.08 -17.01
C VAL A 302 -11.17 -16.30 -15.79
N ALA A 303 -10.00 -15.67 -15.87
CA ALA A 303 -9.47 -14.83 -14.79
C ALA A 303 -10.44 -13.69 -14.43
N MET A 304 -10.91 -12.95 -15.44
CA MET A 304 -11.89 -11.88 -15.24
C MET A 304 -13.22 -12.41 -14.66
N ALA A 305 -13.69 -13.58 -15.13
CA ALA A 305 -14.90 -14.21 -14.61
C ALA A 305 -14.76 -14.55 -13.11
N PHE A 306 -13.60 -15.03 -12.66
CA PHE A 306 -13.35 -15.32 -11.25
C PHE A 306 -13.26 -14.04 -10.40
N LYS A 307 -12.72 -12.95 -10.92
CA LYS A 307 -12.78 -11.63 -10.24
C LYS A 307 -14.23 -11.18 -10.04
N VAL A 308 -15.08 -11.32 -11.07
CA VAL A 308 -16.52 -11.03 -11.00
C VAL A 308 -17.21 -11.98 -10.00
N LEU A 309 -16.94 -13.28 -10.06
CA LEU A 309 -17.50 -14.27 -9.13
C LEU A 309 -17.09 -14.00 -7.67
N THR A 310 -15.84 -13.68 -7.44
CA THR A 310 -15.34 -13.34 -6.10
C THR A 310 -16.14 -12.17 -5.50
N TYR A 311 -16.34 -11.13 -6.30
CA TYR A 311 -17.14 -9.98 -5.87
C TYR A 311 -18.59 -10.38 -5.56
N VAL A 312 -19.27 -11.07 -6.47
CA VAL A 312 -20.66 -11.51 -6.34
C VAL A 312 -20.87 -12.44 -5.14
N LEU A 313 -19.94 -13.37 -4.91
CA LEU A 313 -20.10 -14.42 -3.90
C LEU A 313 -19.66 -13.98 -2.50
N LEU A 314 -18.66 -13.10 -2.39
CA LEU A 314 -17.92 -12.87 -1.13
C LEU A 314 -17.69 -11.39 -0.77
N GLN A 315 -17.67 -10.46 -1.75
CA GLN A 315 -17.25 -9.08 -1.49
C GLN A 315 -18.41 -8.07 -1.52
N SER A 316 -19.46 -8.32 -2.32
CA SER A 316 -20.65 -7.46 -2.34
C SER A 316 -21.32 -7.45 -0.97
N PRO A 317 -21.89 -6.33 -0.50
CA PRO A 317 -22.70 -6.27 0.73
C PRO A 317 -23.82 -7.31 0.79
N ALA A 318 -24.37 -7.70 -0.36
CA ALA A 318 -25.40 -8.73 -0.50
C ALA A 318 -24.85 -10.11 -0.90
N ALA A 319 -23.56 -10.35 -0.76
CA ALA A 319 -22.90 -11.58 -1.21
C ALA A 319 -23.50 -12.84 -0.54
N PRO A 320 -24.14 -13.75 -1.31
CA PRO A 320 -24.94 -14.82 -0.73
C PRO A 320 -24.09 -15.89 -0.01
N LEU A 321 -22.88 -16.13 -0.45
CA LEU A 321 -21.99 -17.10 0.21
C LEU A 321 -21.42 -16.52 1.51
N LYS A 322 -21.00 -15.26 1.52
CA LYS A 322 -20.60 -14.53 2.74
C LYS A 322 -21.71 -14.59 3.77
N LYS A 323 -22.93 -14.20 3.38
CA LYS A 323 -24.09 -14.20 4.27
C LYS A 323 -24.38 -15.60 4.85
N ALA A 324 -24.35 -16.64 4.05
CA ALA A 324 -24.62 -18.00 4.51
C ALA A 324 -23.60 -18.51 5.55
N LEU A 325 -22.33 -18.14 5.40
CA LEU A 325 -21.26 -18.51 6.34
C LEU A 325 -21.37 -17.73 7.66
N VAL A 326 -21.72 -16.44 7.60
CA VAL A 326 -21.97 -15.58 8.78
C VAL A 326 -23.21 -16.06 9.53
N ASP A 327 -24.33 -16.28 8.83
CA ASP A 327 -25.59 -16.77 9.43
C ASP A 327 -25.44 -18.15 10.11
N ALA A 328 -24.52 -18.98 9.62
CA ALA A 328 -24.20 -20.27 10.23
C ALA A 328 -23.25 -20.14 11.44
N GLY A 329 -22.78 -18.92 11.77
CA GLY A 329 -21.84 -18.65 12.86
C GLY A 329 -20.47 -19.30 12.68
N LEU A 330 -20.00 -19.43 11.43
CA LEU A 330 -18.71 -20.06 11.15
C LEU A 330 -17.51 -19.11 11.33
N GLY A 331 -17.72 -17.82 11.25
CA GLY A 331 -16.74 -16.78 11.49
C GLY A 331 -17.41 -15.42 11.63
N LYS A 332 -16.67 -14.45 12.11
CA LYS A 332 -17.15 -13.06 12.26
C LYS A 332 -16.86 -12.20 11.04
N ASP A 333 -15.73 -12.47 10.38
CA ASP A 333 -15.34 -11.83 9.13
C ASP A 333 -15.11 -12.90 8.05
N ILE A 334 -15.81 -12.74 6.92
CA ILE A 334 -15.71 -13.62 5.76
C ILE A 334 -15.30 -12.79 4.55
N SER A 335 -14.23 -13.21 3.91
CA SER A 335 -13.73 -12.56 2.70
C SER A 335 -13.34 -13.57 1.63
N GLY A 336 -13.03 -13.10 0.45
CA GLY A 336 -12.52 -13.95 -0.62
C GLY A 336 -11.64 -13.17 -1.57
N ASP A 337 -10.71 -13.88 -2.20
CA ASP A 337 -9.77 -13.34 -3.15
C ASP A 337 -9.58 -14.23 -4.38
N PHE A 338 -9.04 -13.65 -5.43
CA PHE A 338 -8.59 -14.35 -6.63
C PHE A 338 -7.18 -13.87 -6.98
N GLN A 339 -6.21 -14.77 -6.91
CA GLN A 339 -4.80 -14.50 -7.19
C GLN A 339 -4.45 -15.02 -8.59
N ASP A 340 -4.22 -14.11 -9.55
CA ASP A 340 -3.92 -14.41 -10.95
C ASP A 340 -2.45 -14.18 -11.37
N GLY A 341 -1.58 -13.80 -10.45
CA GLY A 341 -0.17 -13.50 -10.73
C GLY A 341 0.79 -14.69 -10.73
N ILE A 342 0.28 -15.94 -10.75
CA ILE A 342 1.04 -17.20 -10.75
C ILE A 342 0.54 -18.16 -11.84
N LEU A 343 1.37 -19.17 -12.21
CA LEU A 343 1.06 -20.11 -13.29
C LEU A 343 -0.28 -20.86 -13.13
N GLN A 344 -0.65 -21.19 -11.91
CA GLN A 344 -1.91 -21.85 -11.56
C GLN A 344 -2.65 -20.97 -10.55
N PRO A 345 -3.49 -20.04 -11.01
CA PRO A 345 -4.21 -19.09 -10.16
C PRO A 345 -5.05 -19.73 -9.07
N LEU A 346 -5.30 -18.98 -8.01
CA LEU A 346 -6.01 -19.42 -6.82
C LEU A 346 -7.31 -18.64 -6.62
N TRP A 347 -8.35 -19.36 -6.15
CA TRP A 347 -9.56 -18.73 -5.62
C TRP A 347 -9.76 -19.16 -4.17
N GLY A 348 -9.78 -18.18 -3.26
CA GLY A 348 -9.78 -18.38 -1.83
C GLY A 348 -11.03 -17.85 -1.12
N ILE A 349 -11.39 -18.50 -0.01
CA ILE A 349 -12.40 -18.06 0.97
C ILE A 349 -11.69 -18.04 2.32
N SER A 350 -11.63 -16.87 2.96
CA SER A 350 -11.10 -16.68 4.31
C SER A 350 -12.24 -16.57 5.31
N VAL A 351 -12.12 -17.27 6.42
CA VAL A 351 -13.08 -17.29 7.54
C VAL A 351 -12.33 -16.94 8.81
N ASN A 352 -12.47 -15.70 9.26
CA ASN A 352 -11.76 -15.14 10.41
C ASN A 352 -12.68 -15.00 11.62
N GLY A 353 -12.11 -14.90 12.81
CA GLY A 353 -12.89 -14.80 14.05
C GLY A 353 -13.70 -16.07 14.35
N SER A 354 -13.13 -17.24 14.07
CA SER A 354 -13.74 -18.56 14.18
C SER A 354 -13.20 -19.38 15.36
N ASP A 355 -13.64 -20.64 15.45
CA ASP A 355 -13.18 -21.60 16.44
C ASP A 355 -12.74 -22.91 15.76
N PRO A 356 -11.87 -23.73 16.39
CA PRO A 356 -11.29 -24.93 15.73
C PRO A 356 -12.33 -25.99 15.33
N ASP A 357 -13.43 -26.10 16.04
CA ASP A 357 -14.51 -27.07 15.79
C ASP A 357 -15.37 -26.72 14.57
N LYS A 358 -15.21 -25.50 14.02
CA LYS A 358 -15.94 -25.04 12.84
C LYS A 358 -15.34 -25.52 11.52
N GLN A 359 -14.05 -25.90 11.47
CA GLN A 359 -13.37 -26.34 10.25
C GLN A 359 -14.17 -27.35 9.43
N ALA A 360 -14.68 -28.39 10.09
CA ALA A 360 -15.42 -29.47 9.43
C ALA A 360 -16.76 -29.02 8.79
N GLN A 361 -17.29 -27.86 9.16
CA GLN A 361 -18.58 -27.36 8.69
C GLN A 361 -18.46 -26.46 7.46
N ILE A 362 -17.27 -25.85 7.21
CA ILE A 362 -17.05 -24.85 6.16
C ILE A 362 -17.27 -25.45 4.76
N LEU A 363 -16.51 -26.47 4.39
CA LEU A 363 -16.58 -27.07 3.06
C LEU A 363 -17.98 -27.63 2.71
N PRO A 364 -18.68 -28.37 3.59
CA PRO A 364 -20.04 -28.82 3.30
C PRO A 364 -21.03 -27.69 3.07
N LEU A 365 -20.95 -26.58 3.85
CA LEU A 365 -21.83 -25.45 3.67
C LEU A 365 -21.53 -24.70 2.38
N VAL A 366 -20.26 -24.42 2.07
CA VAL A 366 -19.83 -23.78 0.82
C VAL A 366 -20.35 -24.59 -0.38
N ARG A 367 -20.13 -25.91 -0.40
CA ARG A 367 -20.61 -26.78 -1.47
C ARG A 367 -22.12 -26.80 -1.61
N LYS A 368 -22.86 -26.80 -0.48
CA LYS A 368 -24.31 -26.74 -0.48
C LYS A 368 -24.79 -25.43 -1.12
N VAL A 369 -24.31 -24.28 -0.64
CA VAL A 369 -24.72 -22.96 -1.13
C VAL A 369 -24.44 -22.82 -2.61
N LEU A 370 -23.23 -23.13 -3.05
CA LEU A 370 -22.83 -23.05 -4.46
C LEU A 370 -23.62 -24.02 -5.35
N SER A 371 -23.90 -25.25 -4.86
CA SER A 371 -24.74 -26.20 -5.61
C SER A 371 -26.18 -25.72 -5.73
N ASP A 372 -26.71 -25.05 -4.70
CA ASP A 372 -28.05 -24.47 -4.75
C ASP A 372 -28.09 -23.32 -5.76
N MET A 373 -27.04 -22.45 -5.78
CA MET A 373 -26.92 -21.34 -6.75
C MET A 373 -26.76 -21.83 -8.18
N VAL A 374 -25.97 -22.87 -8.44
CA VAL A 374 -25.82 -23.46 -9.78
C VAL A 374 -27.16 -24.00 -10.28
N ARG A 375 -27.99 -24.60 -9.40
CA ARG A 375 -29.32 -25.14 -9.79
C ARG A 375 -30.36 -24.07 -10.01
N SER A 376 -30.37 -22.99 -9.20
CA SER A 376 -31.38 -21.91 -9.27
C SER A 376 -31.00 -20.82 -10.28
N GLY A 377 -29.73 -20.78 -10.70
CA GLY A 377 -29.13 -19.65 -11.40
C GLY A 377 -28.65 -18.56 -10.45
N LEU A 378 -27.57 -17.88 -10.85
CA LEU A 378 -27.04 -16.69 -10.16
C LEU A 378 -27.93 -15.46 -10.44
N ASP A 379 -27.96 -14.52 -9.53
CA ASP A 379 -28.64 -13.24 -9.73
C ASP A 379 -28.00 -12.45 -10.87
N LYS A 380 -28.75 -12.27 -11.94
CA LYS A 380 -28.29 -11.58 -13.17
C LYS A 380 -28.03 -10.10 -12.93
N THR A 381 -28.78 -9.47 -12.03
CA THR A 381 -28.62 -8.06 -11.68
C THR A 381 -27.29 -7.86 -10.98
N LEU A 382 -26.99 -8.71 -9.99
CA LEU A 382 -25.73 -8.70 -9.25
C LEU A 382 -24.52 -8.99 -10.16
N LEU A 383 -24.65 -9.99 -11.07
CA LEU A 383 -23.59 -10.27 -12.07
C LEU A 383 -23.37 -9.10 -13.05
N THR A 384 -24.45 -8.47 -13.49
CA THR A 384 -24.35 -7.29 -14.39
C THR A 384 -23.68 -6.11 -13.69
N GLY A 385 -24.06 -5.84 -12.44
CA GLY A 385 -23.44 -4.81 -11.63
C GLY A 385 -21.95 -5.05 -11.43
N ALA A 386 -21.57 -6.26 -10.99
CA ALA A 386 -20.18 -6.65 -10.79
C ALA A 386 -19.33 -6.51 -12.08
N LEU A 387 -19.91 -6.88 -13.23
CA LEU A 387 -19.24 -6.74 -14.51
C LEU A 387 -19.10 -5.26 -14.92
N ASN A 388 -20.12 -4.43 -14.72
CA ASN A 388 -20.05 -2.99 -14.97
C ASN A 388 -19.01 -2.29 -14.08
N ARG A 389 -18.95 -2.66 -12.79
CA ARG A 389 -17.91 -2.20 -11.86
C ARG A 389 -16.50 -2.57 -12.35
N THR A 390 -16.32 -3.80 -12.80
CA THR A 390 -15.04 -4.28 -13.34
C THR A 390 -14.65 -3.50 -14.61
N GLU A 391 -15.58 -3.33 -15.55
CA GLU A 391 -15.37 -2.54 -16.76
C GLU A 391 -15.04 -1.08 -16.44
N PHE A 392 -15.77 -0.47 -15.49
CA PHE A 392 -15.51 0.91 -15.08
C PHE A 392 -14.07 1.08 -14.58
N ALA A 393 -13.62 0.19 -13.68
CA ALA A 393 -12.27 0.22 -13.15
C ALA A 393 -11.18 0.03 -14.23
N LEU A 394 -11.43 -0.84 -15.22
CA LEU A 394 -10.52 -1.05 -16.35
C LEU A 394 -10.43 0.20 -17.26
N ARG A 395 -11.54 0.84 -17.53
CA ARG A 395 -11.60 2.04 -18.40
C ARG A 395 -11.07 3.28 -17.72
N GLU A 396 -11.38 3.49 -16.44
CA GLU A 396 -10.86 4.60 -15.63
C GLU A 396 -9.34 4.54 -15.50
N ALA A 397 -8.82 3.33 -15.25
CA ALA A 397 -7.40 3.07 -15.03
C ALA A 397 -6.77 4.06 -14.04
N ASP A 398 -7.47 4.36 -12.94
CA ASP A 398 -6.96 5.14 -11.81
C ASP A 398 -6.30 4.18 -10.81
N PHE A 399 -4.99 4.19 -10.76
CA PHE A 399 -4.20 3.32 -9.88
C PHE A 399 -3.71 4.04 -8.62
N VAL A 400 -4.46 5.04 -8.15
CA VAL A 400 -4.21 5.77 -6.90
C VAL A 400 -2.77 6.32 -6.84
N GLY A 401 -2.39 7.10 -7.86
CA GLY A 401 -1.08 7.76 -7.93
C GLY A 401 0.09 6.87 -8.37
N ARG A 402 -0.14 5.60 -8.67
CA ARG A 402 0.88 4.74 -9.29
C ARG A 402 0.94 5.00 -10.80
N PRO A 403 2.15 4.97 -11.43
CA PRO A 403 2.27 5.10 -12.87
C PRO A 403 1.46 4.02 -13.62
N LYS A 404 0.67 4.42 -14.62
CA LYS A 404 -0.13 3.46 -15.42
C LYS A 404 0.73 2.38 -16.05
N GLY A 405 1.87 2.79 -16.64
CA GLY A 405 2.80 1.85 -17.25
C GLY A 405 3.36 0.80 -16.29
N LEU A 406 3.55 1.14 -15.01
CA LEU A 406 3.95 0.16 -13.99
C LEU A 406 2.91 -0.95 -13.83
N ILE A 407 1.64 -0.58 -13.66
CA ILE A 407 0.56 -1.57 -13.48
C ILE A 407 0.36 -2.40 -14.74
N TYR A 408 0.46 -1.77 -15.90
CA TYR A 408 0.39 -2.50 -17.18
C TYR A 408 1.57 -3.47 -17.35
N GLY A 409 2.78 -3.06 -16.97
CA GLY A 409 3.96 -3.92 -16.98
C GLY A 409 3.81 -5.15 -16.07
N ILE A 410 3.28 -4.96 -14.86
CA ILE A 410 2.99 -6.06 -13.93
C ILE A 410 1.94 -7.01 -14.54
N ARG A 411 0.83 -6.48 -15.06
CA ARG A 411 -0.22 -7.29 -15.70
C ARG A 411 0.26 -8.04 -16.95
N CYS A 412 1.18 -7.47 -17.73
CA CYS A 412 1.78 -8.19 -18.84
C CYS A 412 2.51 -9.46 -18.38
N MET A 413 3.13 -9.43 -17.20
CA MET A 413 3.85 -10.58 -16.65
C MET A 413 2.93 -11.73 -16.27
N ASP A 414 1.64 -11.50 -16.03
CA ASP A 414 0.66 -12.55 -15.68
C ASP A 414 0.46 -13.57 -16.82
N THR A 415 0.86 -13.24 -18.04
CA THR A 415 0.84 -14.12 -19.20
C THR A 415 2.22 -14.28 -19.84
N TRP A 416 2.97 -13.19 -19.99
CA TRP A 416 4.25 -13.18 -20.66
C TRP A 416 5.32 -14.05 -19.98
N LEU A 417 5.30 -14.11 -18.65
CA LEU A 417 6.22 -14.96 -17.87
C LEU A 417 6.09 -16.45 -18.23
N TYR A 418 4.89 -16.86 -18.68
CA TYR A 418 4.56 -18.24 -19.05
C TYR A 418 4.57 -18.47 -20.58
N ASP A 419 5.31 -17.63 -21.31
CA ASP A 419 5.49 -17.69 -22.76
C ASP A 419 4.18 -17.54 -23.59
N MET A 420 3.18 -16.83 -23.02
CA MET A 420 1.92 -16.46 -23.65
C MET A 420 1.99 -15.01 -24.19
N ASP A 421 0.92 -14.56 -24.88
CA ASP A 421 0.80 -13.21 -25.41
C ASP A 421 0.91 -12.17 -24.29
N PRO A 422 1.91 -11.28 -24.26
CA PRO A 422 2.09 -10.29 -23.20
C PRO A 422 0.96 -9.28 -23.08
N LEU A 423 0.16 -9.09 -24.13
CA LEU A 423 -0.93 -8.13 -24.17
C LEU A 423 -2.30 -8.75 -23.83
N ALA A 424 -2.36 -10.07 -23.62
CA ALA A 424 -3.62 -10.77 -23.37
C ALA A 424 -4.36 -10.24 -22.13
N ALA A 425 -3.63 -9.94 -21.04
CA ALA A 425 -4.21 -9.39 -19.80
C ALA A 425 -4.65 -7.92 -19.93
N LEU A 426 -4.21 -7.18 -20.97
CA LEU A 426 -4.56 -5.79 -21.23
C LEU A 426 -5.69 -5.64 -22.27
N SER A 427 -5.93 -6.66 -23.09
CA SER A 427 -6.96 -6.67 -24.13
C SER A 427 -8.26 -7.25 -23.56
N TYR A 428 -9.05 -6.43 -22.87
CA TYR A 428 -10.18 -6.89 -22.06
C TYR A 428 -11.55 -6.85 -22.78
N GLU A 429 -11.72 -6.17 -23.92
CA GLU A 429 -13.02 -6.01 -24.57
C GLU A 429 -13.67 -7.34 -24.95
N GLY A 430 -12.89 -8.27 -25.53
CA GLY A 430 -13.39 -9.60 -25.93
C GLY A 430 -13.84 -10.44 -24.74
N ALA A 431 -13.12 -10.33 -23.61
CA ALA A 431 -13.51 -10.98 -22.36
C ALA A 431 -14.82 -10.41 -21.82
N LEU A 432 -14.93 -9.07 -21.73
CA LEU A 432 -16.16 -8.39 -21.28
C LEU A 432 -17.38 -8.80 -22.13
N GLU A 433 -17.25 -8.83 -23.48
CA GLU A 433 -18.34 -9.25 -24.37
C GLU A 433 -18.75 -10.70 -24.11
N THR A 434 -17.77 -11.58 -23.91
CA THR A 434 -18.02 -12.99 -23.60
C THR A 434 -18.76 -13.15 -22.27
N LEU A 435 -18.31 -12.43 -21.23
CA LEU A 435 -18.94 -12.46 -19.90
C LEU A 435 -20.35 -11.85 -19.91
N ARG A 436 -20.59 -10.75 -20.65
CA ARG A 436 -21.95 -10.20 -20.82
C ARG A 436 -22.92 -11.21 -21.40
N ARG A 437 -22.50 -11.92 -22.45
CA ARG A 437 -23.30 -13.03 -23.04
C ARG A 437 -23.43 -14.20 -22.07
N GLY A 438 -22.41 -14.41 -21.23
CA GLY A 438 -22.34 -15.46 -20.23
C GLY A 438 -23.38 -15.37 -19.14
N ILE A 439 -23.84 -14.16 -18.80
CA ILE A 439 -24.89 -13.92 -17.79
C ILE A 439 -26.18 -14.63 -18.14
N ASP A 440 -26.52 -14.71 -19.43
CA ASP A 440 -27.80 -15.28 -19.89
C ASP A 440 -27.75 -16.78 -20.21
N ASN A 441 -26.57 -17.35 -20.34
CA ASN A 441 -26.40 -18.75 -20.82
C ASN A 441 -25.81 -19.71 -19.79
N GLY A 442 -25.69 -19.32 -18.53
CA GLY A 442 -25.18 -20.18 -17.44
C GLY A 442 -23.66 -20.38 -17.45
N TYR A 443 -22.92 -19.46 -18.04
CA TYR A 443 -21.44 -19.51 -18.09
C TYR A 443 -20.81 -19.49 -16.69
N PHE A 444 -21.27 -18.59 -15.84
CA PHE A 444 -20.75 -18.43 -14.47
C PHE A 444 -21.07 -19.65 -13.60
N GLU A 445 -22.28 -20.21 -13.73
CA GLU A 445 -22.68 -21.43 -13.06
C GLU A 445 -21.81 -22.61 -13.51
N GLY A 446 -21.49 -22.68 -14.81
CA GLY A 446 -20.56 -23.68 -15.39
C GLY A 446 -19.15 -23.57 -14.80
N LEU A 447 -18.64 -22.34 -14.55
CA LEU A 447 -17.34 -22.16 -13.91
C LEU A 447 -17.36 -22.63 -12.45
N ILE A 448 -18.40 -22.29 -11.67
CA ILE A 448 -18.57 -22.79 -10.30
C ILE A 448 -18.63 -24.32 -10.27
N GLN A 449 -19.40 -24.92 -11.17
CA GLN A 449 -19.49 -26.39 -11.26
C GLN A 449 -18.12 -27.02 -11.54
N LYS A 450 -17.43 -26.55 -12.60
CA LYS A 450 -16.16 -27.13 -13.06
C LYS A 450 -15.02 -26.92 -12.06
N TYR A 451 -14.82 -25.67 -11.61
CA TYR A 451 -13.60 -25.30 -10.89
C TYR A 451 -13.72 -25.33 -9.37
N ILE A 452 -14.94 -25.46 -8.83
CA ILE A 452 -15.15 -25.50 -7.38
C ILE A 452 -15.85 -26.79 -6.96
N LEU A 453 -17.04 -27.10 -7.50
CA LEU A 453 -17.83 -28.22 -7.04
C LEU A 453 -17.24 -29.59 -7.47
N ASP A 454 -16.76 -29.71 -8.72
CA ASP A 454 -16.17 -30.93 -9.28
C ASP A 454 -14.63 -30.97 -9.11
N ASN A 455 -14.03 -29.89 -8.61
CA ASN A 455 -12.58 -29.77 -8.49
C ASN A 455 -12.07 -30.42 -7.19
N PRO A 456 -11.22 -31.48 -7.26
CA PRO A 456 -10.60 -32.07 -6.07
C PRO A 456 -9.35 -31.31 -5.63
N TYR A 457 -8.88 -30.31 -6.40
CA TYR A 457 -7.65 -29.56 -6.13
C TYR A 457 -7.92 -28.34 -5.25
N TYR A 458 -8.00 -28.56 -3.94
CA TYR A 458 -8.19 -27.51 -2.94
C TYR A 458 -7.45 -27.85 -1.63
N ALA A 459 -7.22 -26.83 -0.84
CA ALA A 459 -6.77 -26.93 0.55
C ALA A 459 -7.74 -26.23 1.50
N LEU A 460 -8.07 -26.88 2.62
CA LEU A 460 -8.72 -26.30 3.78
C LEU A 460 -7.70 -26.25 4.90
N VAL A 461 -7.12 -25.08 5.13
CA VAL A 461 -6.09 -24.83 6.15
C VAL A 461 -6.70 -24.07 7.32
N SER A 462 -6.33 -24.46 8.53
CA SER A 462 -6.74 -23.76 9.76
C SER A 462 -5.52 -23.36 10.58
N LEU A 463 -5.49 -22.12 11.05
CA LEU A 463 -4.57 -21.65 12.06
C LEU A 463 -5.28 -21.55 13.41
N VAL A 464 -4.79 -22.29 14.39
CA VAL A 464 -5.37 -22.35 15.74
C VAL A 464 -4.49 -21.56 16.71
N PRO A 465 -5.06 -20.63 17.50
CA PRO A 465 -4.28 -19.83 18.43
C PRO A 465 -3.66 -20.70 19.55
N GLU A 466 -2.35 -20.51 19.78
CA GLU A 466 -1.61 -21.18 20.85
C GLU A 466 -0.89 -20.16 21.74
N PRO A 467 -1.33 -19.97 23.02
CA PRO A 467 -0.70 -19.04 23.93
C PRO A 467 0.77 -19.34 24.19
N GLY A 468 1.63 -18.33 24.07
CA GLY A 468 3.06 -18.41 24.36
C GLY A 468 3.88 -19.21 23.35
N LEU A 469 3.36 -19.48 22.16
CA LEU A 469 4.10 -20.20 21.12
C LEU A 469 5.30 -19.37 20.63
N THR A 470 5.12 -18.08 20.38
CA THR A 470 6.18 -17.18 19.92
C THR A 470 7.32 -17.11 20.92
N GLU A 471 7.03 -16.96 22.20
CA GLU A 471 8.04 -16.90 23.26
C GLU A 471 8.83 -18.23 23.38
N ARG A 472 8.13 -19.38 23.20
CA ARG A 472 8.80 -20.70 23.18
C ARG A 472 9.72 -20.84 21.98
N HIS A 473 9.30 -20.35 20.81
CA HIS A 473 10.10 -20.38 19.58
C HIS A 473 11.33 -19.48 19.70
N ASP A 474 11.17 -18.23 20.17
CA ASP A 474 12.27 -17.30 20.39
C ASP A 474 13.26 -17.85 21.42
N LYS A 475 12.77 -18.48 22.51
CA LYS A 475 13.63 -19.13 23.49
C LYS A 475 14.38 -20.32 22.89
N ALA A 476 13.72 -21.15 22.11
CA ALA A 476 14.38 -22.31 21.47
C ALA A 476 15.49 -21.86 20.50
N LEU A 477 15.26 -20.76 19.75
CA LEU A 477 16.27 -20.14 18.90
C LEU A 477 17.46 -19.61 19.72
N ALA A 478 17.20 -18.90 20.83
CA ALA A 478 18.22 -18.37 21.71
C ALA A 478 19.06 -19.51 22.32
N ASP A 479 18.41 -20.56 22.79
CA ASP A 479 19.09 -21.77 23.35
C ASP A 479 19.94 -22.47 22.27
N LYS A 480 19.47 -22.60 21.03
CA LYS A 480 20.20 -23.12 19.86
C LYS A 480 21.45 -22.31 19.58
N LEU A 481 21.31 -20.97 19.52
CA LEU A 481 22.43 -20.06 19.25
C LEU A 481 23.45 -20.05 20.40
N ALA A 482 22.99 -20.12 21.65
CA ALA A 482 23.88 -20.26 22.83
C ALA A 482 24.67 -21.57 22.80
N ALA A 483 24.03 -22.69 22.45
CA ALA A 483 24.68 -23.98 22.29
C ALA A 483 25.71 -23.98 21.15
N TYR A 484 25.36 -23.35 20.01
CA TYR A 484 26.27 -23.17 18.89
C TYR A 484 27.48 -22.33 19.30
N LYS A 485 27.28 -21.17 19.92
CA LYS A 485 28.35 -20.32 20.45
C LYS A 485 29.29 -21.08 21.39
N ALA A 486 28.73 -21.89 22.30
CA ALA A 486 29.50 -22.69 23.21
C ALA A 486 30.36 -23.79 22.52
N SER A 487 30.04 -24.18 21.29
CA SER A 487 30.81 -25.14 20.50
C SER A 487 31.93 -24.52 19.68
N LEU A 488 31.93 -23.19 19.53
CA LEU A 488 32.94 -22.46 18.76
C LEU A 488 34.26 -22.33 19.54
N SER A 489 35.34 -22.34 18.80
CA SER A 489 36.67 -21.97 19.33
C SER A 489 36.75 -20.46 19.61
N LYS A 490 37.73 -20.06 20.39
CA LYS A 490 37.95 -18.63 20.64
C LYS A 490 38.22 -17.86 19.35
N GLU A 491 38.99 -18.45 18.44
CA GLU A 491 39.32 -17.87 17.14
C GLU A 491 38.08 -17.63 16.26
N GLU A 492 37.11 -18.56 16.28
CA GLU A 492 35.84 -18.42 15.56
C GLU A 492 34.96 -17.33 16.19
N ILE A 493 34.90 -17.24 17.52
CA ILE A 493 34.18 -16.16 18.22
C ILE A 493 34.80 -14.80 17.87
N ASP A 494 36.14 -14.69 17.96
CA ASP A 494 36.85 -13.46 17.64
C ASP A 494 36.66 -13.07 16.17
N ALA A 495 36.52 -14.03 15.24
CA ALA A 495 36.21 -13.78 13.83
C ALA A 495 34.79 -13.22 13.65
N ILE A 496 33.77 -13.78 14.34
CA ILE A 496 32.41 -13.26 14.27
C ILE A 496 32.35 -11.82 14.83
N VAL A 497 33.02 -11.52 15.92
CA VAL A 497 33.12 -10.18 16.51
C VAL A 497 33.78 -9.22 15.49
N ALA A 498 34.89 -9.64 14.88
CA ALA A 498 35.59 -8.82 13.90
C ALA A 498 34.75 -8.55 12.65
N ASP A 499 34.05 -9.56 12.12
CA ASP A 499 33.13 -9.40 10.98
C ASP A 499 31.97 -8.46 11.34
N SER A 500 31.37 -8.57 12.54
CA SER A 500 30.30 -7.68 13.03
C SER A 500 30.79 -6.23 13.13
N GLN A 501 31.97 -6.01 13.71
CA GLN A 501 32.55 -4.67 13.83
C GLN A 501 32.96 -4.08 12.46
N ALA A 502 33.46 -4.91 11.54
CA ALA A 502 33.79 -4.49 10.18
C ALA A 502 32.54 -4.04 9.42
N LEU A 503 31.42 -4.77 9.56
CA LEU A 503 30.14 -4.41 8.96
C LEU A 503 29.60 -3.11 9.56
N GLN A 504 29.57 -2.96 10.88
CA GLN A 504 29.18 -1.73 11.56
C GLN A 504 30.02 -0.53 11.11
N LYS A 505 31.35 -0.72 11.01
CA LYS A 505 32.24 0.33 10.48
C LYS A 505 31.92 0.69 9.04
N ARG A 506 31.67 -0.30 8.17
CA ARG A 506 31.25 -0.07 6.77
C ARG A 506 29.98 0.76 6.72
N GLN A 507 28.96 0.39 7.49
CA GLN A 507 27.68 1.10 7.56
C GLN A 507 27.82 2.54 8.06
N ALA A 508 28.68 2.78 9.03
CA ALA A 508 28.94 4.11 9.59
C ALA A 508 29.86 5.00 8.73
N THR A 509 30.63 4.42 7.83
CA THR A 509 31.57 5.18 6.99
C THR A 509 30.83 5.70 5.74
N PRO A 510 30.81 6.99 5.42
CA PRO A 510 30.25 7.51 4.17
C PRO A 510 30.92 6.91 2.92
N ASP A 511 30.22 6.90 1.80
CA ASP A 511 30.86 6.58 0.50
C ASP A 511 31.89 7.65 0.13
N SER A 512 32.89 7.27 -0.66
CA SER A 512 33.92 8.22 -1.09
C SER A 512 33.35 9.26 -2.05
N PRO A 513 33.88 10.48 -2.08
CA PRO A 513 33.44 11.50 -3.03
C PRO A 513 33.49 11.01 -4.48
N GLU A 514 34.53 10.24 -4.86
CA GLU A 514 34.69 9.69 -6.20
C GLU A 514 33.59 8.67 -6.54
N ALA A 515 33.15 7.85 -5.57
CA ALA A 515 32.03 6.94 -5.77
C ALA A 515 30.71 7.72 -5.92
N LEU A 516 30.46 8.71 -5.06
CA LEU A 516 29.25 9.56 -5.12
C LEU A 516 29.16 10.34 -6.43
N GLU A 517 30.29 10.71 -7.03
CA GLU A 517 30.34 11.39 -8.34
C GLU A 517 29.92 10.50 -9.50
N THR A 518 29.97 9.18 -9.37
CA THR A 518 29.57 8.26 -10.45
C THR A 518 28.05 8.27 -10.69
N ILE A 519 27.23 8.58 -9.66
CA ILE A 519 25.79 8.66 -9.83
C ILE A 519 25.43 9.87 -10.72
N PRO A 520 24.73 9.62 -11.83
CA PRO A 520 24.25 10.70 -12.67
C PRO A 520 23.19 11.51 -11.93
N THR A 521 23.32 12.83 -11.89
CA THR A 521 22.42 13.74 -11.21
C THR A 521 21.92 14.83 -12.13
N LEU A 522 20.68 15.24 -11.94
CA LEU A 522 20.13 16.45 -12.54
C LEU A 522 20.75 17.69 -11.88
N THR A 523 20.61 18.83 -12.55
CA THR A 523 20.97 20.15 -12.04
C THR A 523 19.72 20.94 -11.65
N ARG A 524 19.87 22.05 -10.91
CA ARG A 524 18.74 22.93 -10.61
C ARG A 524 18.11 23.58 -11.86
N ASP A 525 18.82 23.62 -12.99
CA ASP A 525 18.29 24.15 -14.25
C ASP A 525 17.35 23.15 -14.96
N ASP A 526 17.47 21.86 -14.65
CA ASP A 526 16.58 20.81 -15.17
C ASP A 526 15.22 20.76 -14.42
N LEU A 527 15.05 21.56 -13.35
CA LEU A 527 13.87 21.53 -12.49
C LEU A 527 12.78 22.49 -12.97
N GLU A 528 11.53 22.05 -12.96
CA GLU A 528 10.39 22.92 -13.22
C GLU A 528 10.26 23.97 -12.10
N LYS A 529 10.32 25.24 -12.47
CA LYS A 529 10.30 26.37 -11.52
C LYS A 529 8.88 26.80 -11.11
N LYS A 530 7.88 26.46 -11.92
CA LYS A 530 6.49 26.82 -11.68
C LYS A 530 5.72 25.68 -11.03
N VAL A 531 4.77 26.02 -10.16
CA VAL A 531 3.82 25.05 -9.65
C VAL A 531 2.78 24.71 -10.72
N ASP A 532 2.32 23.46 -10.72
CA ASP A 532 1.16 23.07 -11.53
C ASP A 532 -0.07 23.87 -11.11
N SER A 533 -0.62 24.64 -12.05
CA SER A 533 -1.89 25.33 -11.85
C SER A 533 -3.04 24.34 -11.93
N ILE A 534 -3.95 24.41 -10.97
CA ILE A 534 -5.20 23.64 -10.99
C ILE A 534 -6.34 24.64 -11.18
N ALA A 535 -6.90 24.63 -12.38
CA ALA A 535 -8.06 25.46 -12.66
C ALA A 535 -9.26 24.99 -11.81
N MET A 536 -9.92 25.94 -11.15
CA MET A 536 -11.14 25.68 -10.40
C MET A 536 -12.06 26.89 -10.51
N GLU A 537 -13.28 26.66 -10.97
CA GLU A 537 -14.34 27.67 -11.08
C GLU A 537 -15.33 27.51 -9.92
N GLN A 538 -15.59 28.57 -9.18
CA GLN A 538 -16.57 28.58 -8.11
C GLN A 538 -17.89 29.18 -8.61
N GLN A 539 -18.99 28.50 -8.34
CA GLN A 539 -20.34 28.93 -8.67
C GLN A 539 -21.24 28.71 -7.44
N THR A 540 -22.34 29.44 -7.36
CA THR A 540 -23.39 29.21 -6.37
C THR A 540 -24.58 28.59 -7.05
N MET A 541 -25.01 27.40 -6.59
CA MET A 541 -26.22 26.73 -7.07
C MET A 541 -27.14 26.48 -5.86
N ASP A 542 -28.35 27.01 -5.92
CA ASP A 542 -29.37 26.90 -4.84
C ASP A 542 -28.83 27.24 -3.42
N GLY A 543 -27.90 28.21 -3.37
CA GLY A 543 -27.28 28.69 -2.12
C GLY A 543 -26.06 27.87 -1.67
N VAL A 544 -25.67 26.83 -2.40
CA VAL A 544 -24.50 25.96 -2.13
C VAL A 544 -23.32 26.37 -3.01
N THR A 545 -22.12 26.37 -2.44
CA THR A 545 -20.88 26.56 -3.20
C THR A 545 -20.58 25.29 -4.00
N VAL A 546 -20.44 25.42 -5.31
CA VAL A 546 -20.05 24.35 -6.24
C VAL A 546 -18.73 24.73 -6.91
N CYS A 547 -17.71 23.92 -6.70
CA CYS A 547 -16.38 24.04 -7.28
C CYS A 547 -16.26 23.12 -8.49
N TYR A 548 -16.12 23.67 -9.68
CA TYR A 548 -15.88 22.90 -10.91
C TYR A 548 -14.39 22.85 -11.23
N VAL A 549 -13.85 21.65 -11.41
CA VAL A 549 -12.47 21.40 -11.80
C VAL A 549 -12.48 20.80 -13.21
N PRO A 550 -12.11 21.58 -14.25
CA PRO A 550 -12.05 21.08 -15.62
C PRO A 550 -10.86 20.12 -15.79
N ASP A 551 -11.14 18.90 -16.30
CA ASP A 551 -10.12 17.92 -16.67
C ASP A 551 -10.64 16.97 -17.77
N GLU A 552 -9.73 16.30 -18.49
CA GLU A 552 -10.10 15.26 -19.46
C GLU A 552 -10.41 13.95 -18.72
N THR A 553 -11.67 13.57 -18.65
CA THR A 553 -12.15 12.49 -17.77
C THR A 553 -12.73 11.30 -18.54
N ASN A 554 -12.59 11.25 -19.87
CA ASN A 554 -13.10 10.16 -20.72
C ASN A 554 -14.59 9.83 -20.48
N GLY A 555 -15.44 10.84 -20.28
CA GLY A 555 -16.88 10.68 -20.05
C GLY A 555 -17.24 10.26 -18.61
N ILE A 556 -16.30 10.32 -17.68
CA ILE A 556 -16.53 10.11 -16.24
C ILE A 556 -16.77 11.47 -15.58
N THR A 557 -17.78 11.56 -14.73
CA THR A 557 -18.00 12.71 -13.84
C THR A 557 -17.74 12.28 -12.41
N TYR A 558 -16.85 13.00 -11.73
CA TYR A 558 -16.59 12.86 -10.30
C TYR A 558 -17.42 13.90 -9.54
N VAL A 559 -18.11 13.48 -8.49
CA VAL A 559 -18.93 14.34 -7.63
C VAL A 559 -18.51 14.10 -6.17
N ASN A 560 -17.87 15.09 -5.58
CA ASN A 560 -17.44 15.03 -4.18
C ASN A 560 -18.25 16.03 -3.35
N ALA A 561 -18.93 15.55 -2.31
CA ALA A 561 -19.69 16.40 -1.40
C ALA A 561 -18.95 16.47 -0.04
N TYR A 562 -18.83 17.66 0.48
CA TYR A 562 -18.18 17.96 1.76
C TYR A 562 -19.22 18.60 2.67
N PHE A 563 -19.66 17.88 3.70
CA PHE A 563 -20.58 18.37 4.71
C PHE A 563 -19.81 18.83 5.94
N ASP A 564 -19.94 20.07 6.27
CA ASP A 564 -19.31 20.75 7.39
C ASP A 564 -19.80 20.16 8.74
N LEU A 565 -18.86 19.75 9.60
CA LEU A 565 -19.10 19.12 10.89
C LEU A 565 -18.91 20.06 12.09
N HIS A 566 -18.81 21.37 11.88
CA HIS A 566 -18.81 22.31 12.99
C HIS A 566 -20.09 22.16 13.84
N GLY A 567 -20.00 22.49 15.13
CA GLY A 567 -21.13 22.42 16.08
C GLY A 567 -21.48 21.02 16.58
N LEU A 568 -20.67 20.02 16.29
CA LEU A 568 -20.80 18.68 16.84
C LEU A 568 -20.08 18.57 18.19
N THR A 569 -20.67 17.81 19.11
CA THR A 569 -20.04 17.39 20.35
C THR A 569 -19.05 16.23 20.11
N ARG A 570 -18.20 15.96 21.09
CA ARG A 570 -17.24 14.83 21.00
C ARG A 570 -17.95 13.48 20.81
N GLU A 571 -19.08 13.26 21.49
CA GLU A 571 -19.87 12.04 21.31
C GLU A 571 -20.44 11.96 19.90
N GLU A 572 -21.02 13.04 19.37
CA GLU A 572 -21.54 13.07 18.00
C GLU A 572 -20.45 12.79 16.96
N ILE A 573 -19.22 13.29 17.18
CA ILE A 573 -18.08 13.01 16.27
C ILE A 573 -17.77 11.51 16.23
N SER A 574 -17.78 10.80 17.36
CA SER A 574 -17.60 9.34 17.36
C SER A 574 -18.71 8.62 16.56
N TYR A 575 -19.97 9.08 16.67
CA TYR A 575 -21.06 8.56 15.84
C TYR A 575 -20.96 8.97 14.37
N VAL A 576 -20.31 10.08 14.02
CA VAL A 576 -20.02 10.45 12.62
C VAL A 576 -19.01 9.48 11.97
N TYR A 577 -17.96 9.08 12.70
CA TYR A 577 -17.05 8.04 12.23
C TYR A 577 -17.77 6.70 12.04
N LEU A 578 -18.58 6.30 13.01
CA LEU A 578 -19.42 5.10 12.87
C LEU A 578 -20.39 5.21 11.68
N LEU A 579 -21.01 6.38 11.48
CA LEU A 579 -21.87 6.61 10.32
C LEU A 579 -21.11 6.43 9.00
N SER A 580 -19.85 6.86 8.92
CA SER A 580 -19.06 6.69 7.70
C SER A 580 -18.77 5.23 7.35
N ASP A 581 -18.73 4.34 8.35
CA ASP A 581 -18.52 2.90 8.14
C ASP A 581 -19.82 2.17 7.79
N LEU A 582 -20.98 2.72 8.16
CA LEU A 582 -22.28 2.04 8.03
C LEU A 582 -23.14 2.56 6.87
N ILE A 583 -23.00 3.85 6.50
CA ILE A 583 -23.86 4.47 5.49
C ILE A 583 -23.58 3.86 4.10
N GLY A 584 -24.64 3.50 3.38
CA GLY A 584 -24.50 2.78 2.09
C GLY A 584 -24.63 1.26 2.23
N ASP A 585 -24.39 0.71 3.43
CA ASP A 585 -24.52 -0.72 3.75
C ASP A 585 -25.73 -1.03 4.65
N MET A 586 -26.56 -0.01 4.93
CA MET A 586 -27.84 -0.12 5.62
C MET A 586 -29.01 0.02 4.65
N ASP A 587 -30.20 -0.46 5.07
CA ASP A 587 -31.44 -0.25 4.35
C ASP A 587 -31.79 1.25 4.25
N THR A 588 -32.47 1.62 3.18
CA THR A 588 -33.14 2.92 3.05
C THR A 588 -34.66 2.76 3.26
N THR A 589 -35.41 3.85 3.20
CA THR A 589 -36.90 3.77 3.18
C THR A 589 -37.43 3.15 1.88
N ASP A 590 -36.65 3.15 0.81
CA ASP A 590 -37.08 2.79 -0.55
C ASP A 590 -36.48 1.44 -1.01
N HIS A 591 -35.30 1.10 -0.55
CA HIS A 591 -34.57 -0.12 -0.96
C HIS A 591 -33.88 -0.82 0.22
N THR A 592 -33.67 -2.14 0.08
CA THR A 592 -32.78 -2.87 0.98
C THR A 592 -31.32 -2.53 0.70
N TYR A 593 -30.42 -2.76 1.68
CA TYR A 593 -28.98 -2.56 1.49
C TYR A 593 -28.42 -3.35 0.28
N GLY A 594 -28.96 -4.53 0.00
CA GLY A 594 -28.59 -5.34 -1.16
C GLY A 594 -29.02 -4.71 -2.49
N ASP A 595 -30.22 -4.09 -2.52
CA ASP A 595 -30.69 -3.36 -3.70
C ASP A 595 -29.83 -2.10 -3.94
N ILE A 596 -29.50 -1.35 -2.87
CA ILE A 596 -28.62 -0.16 -2.94
C ILE A 596 -27.24 -0.56 -3.49
N ALA A 597 -26.62 -1.60 -2.97
CA ALA A 597 -25.33 -2.08 -3.46
C ALA A 597 -25.40 -2.44 -4.96
N SER A 598 -26.45 -3.15 -5.36
CA SER A 598 -26.67 -3.51 -6.78
C SER A 598 -26.87 -2.29 -7.67
N LEU A 599 -27.58 -1.28 -7.22
CA LEU A 599 -27.80 -0.03 -7.96
C LEU A 599 -26.50 0.79 -8.09
N ILE A 600 -25.68 0.85 -7.03
CA ILE A 600 -24.36 1.47 -7.08
C ILE A 600 -23.50 0.79 -8.15
N ASP A 601 -23.41 -0.54 -8.14
CA ASP A 601 -22.62 -1.31 -9.10
C ASP A 601 -23.14 -1.19 -10.55
N LEU A 602 -24.45 -1.10 -10.72
CA LEU A 602 -25.06 -0.97 -12.06
C LEU A 602 -24.80 0.37 -12.73
N TYR A 603 -24.82 1.46 -11.96
CA TYR A 603 -24.90 2.81 -12.52
C TYR A 603 -23.72 3.71 -12.20
N THR A 604 -22.81 3.30 -11.29
CA THR A 604 -21.72 4.15 -10.81
C THR A 604 -20.37 3.44 -10.90
N GLY A 605 -19.30 4.20 -10.70
CA GLY A 605 -17.96 3.66 -10.48
C GLY A 605 -17.63 3.46 -8.99
N GLY A 606 -18.64 3.64 -8.12
CA GLY A 606 -18.54 3.55 -6.68
C GLY A 606 -18.90 4.85 -5.96
N ILE A 607 -19.34 4.70 -4.73
CA ILE A 607 -19.62 5.80 -3.79
C ILE A 607 -18.88 5.44 -2.49
N ASP A 608 -17.92 6.29 -2.08
CA ASP A 608 -17.14 6.11 -0.86
C ASP A 608 -17.53 7.19 0.17
N TYR A 609 -17.41 6.85 1.44
CA TYR A 609 -17.72 7.73 2.57
C TYR A 609 -16.49 7.86 3.46
N SER A 610 -16.23 9.07 3.96
CA SER A 610 -15.12 9.29 4.88
C SER A 610 -15.30 10.53 5.73
N VAL A 611 -14.61 10.56 6.87
CA VAL A 611 -14.48 11.74 7.73
C VAL A 611 -13.05 12.26 7.60
N SER A 612 -12.90 13.58 7.45
CA SER A 612 -11.57 14.20 7.35
C SER A 612 -11.59 15.63 7.88
N ALA A 613 -10.41 16.21 8.06
CA ALA A 613 -10.28 17.60 8.44
C ALA A 613 -9.16 18.29 7.64
N PHE A 614 -9.37 19.58 7.34
CA PHE A 614 -8.39 20.43 6.67
C PHE A 614 -7.94 21.50 7.64
N SER A 615 -6.66 21.45 8.03
CA SER A 615 -6.08 22.42 8.96
C SER A 615 -6.02 23.82 8.35
N ASN A 616 -6.31 24.85 9.16
CA ASN A 616 -6.04 26.20 8.74
C ASN A 616 -4.52 26.43 8.67
N ARG A 617 -4.05 26.95 7.55
CA ARG A 617 -2.62 27.14 7.27
C ARG A 617 -1.93 28.08 8.26
N THR A 618 -2.63 29.07 8.80
CA THR A 618 -2.06 30.15 9.64
C THR A 618 -2.51 30.11 11.09
N ASP A 619 -3.54 29.34 11.39
CA ASP A 619 -4.10 29.19 12.74
C ASP A 619 -4.18 27.69 13.10
N ASN A 620 -3.31 27.27 14.02
CA ASN A 620 -3.27 25.88 14.50
C ASN A 620 -4.46 25.50 15.39
N LYS A 621 -5.34 26.46 15.73
CA LYS A 621 -6.56 26.23 16.50
C LYS A 621 -7.81 26.11 15.64
N ASP A 622 -7.71 26.40 14.36
CA ASP A 622 -8.81 26.39 13.41
C ASP A 622 -8.61 25.31 12.34
N TYR A 623 -9.69 24.63 11.97
CA TYR A 623 -9.70 23.59 10.94
C TYR A 623 -11.11 23.42 10.41
N MET A 624 -11.25 22.83 9.21
CA MET A 624 -12.51 22.49 8.57
C MET A 624 -12.75 20.98 8.68
N PRO A 625 -13.57 20.52 9.63
CA PRO A 625 -13.95 19.10 9.72
C PRO A 625 -15.09 18.80 8.75
N VAL A 626 -15.00 17.70 8.01
CA VAL A 626 -16.01 17.35 7.00
C VAL A 626 -16.37 15.86 6.99
N PHE A 627 -17.63 15.57 6.73
CA PHE A 627 -18.07 14.28 6.22
C PHE A 627 -18.08 14.34 4.70
N ARG A 628 -17.45 13.38 4.04
CA ARG A 628 -17.26 13.40 2.61
C ARG A 628 -17.99 12.24 1.93
N PHE A 629 -18.77 12.53 0.88
CA PHE A 629 -19.13 11.57 -0.15
C PHE A 629 -18.17 11.74 -1.33
N LYS A 630 -17.60 10.65 -1.79
CA LYS A 630 -16.78 10.59 -2.99
C LYS A 630 -17.48 9.66 -3.98
N ALA A 631 -18.05 10.23 -5.04
CA ALA A 631 -18.82 9.48 -6.01
C ALA A 631 -18.29 9.71 -7.42
N LYS A 632 -18.41 8.70 -8.28
CA LYS A 632 -18.00 8.77 -9.67
C LYS A 632 -18.91 7.90 -10.53
N GLY A 633 -19.10 8.33 -11.77
CA GLY A 633 -19.93 7.57 -12.71
C GLY A 633 -19.75 8.06 -14.14
N LEU A 634 -20.23 7.27 -15.10
CA LEU A 634 -20.32 7.75 -16.49
C LEU A 634 -21.35 8.89 -16.55
N THR A 635 -21.02 9.96 -17.26
CA THR A 635 -21.88 11.15 -17.38
C THR A 635 -23.28 10.81 -17.91
N GLN A 636 -23.41 9.78 -18.74
CA GLN A 636 -24.71 9.30 -19.22
C GLN A 636 -25.63 8.72 -18.13
N ASN A 637 -25.05 8.30 -16.98
CA ASN A 637 -25.76 7.73 -15.83
C ASN A 637 -25.78 8.69 -14.63
N LEU A 638 -25.42 9.96 -14.83
CA LEU A 638 -25.25 10.91 -13.73
C LEU A 638 -26.55 11.18 -12.97
N ASP A 639 -27.72 11.08 -13.66
CA ASP A 639 -29.04 11.16 -13.02
C ASP A 639 -29.24 10.05 -11.98
N LYS A 640 -28.83 8.81 -12.30
CA LYS A 640 -28.89 7.66 -11.39
C LYS A 640 -27.93 7.82 -10.21
N LEU A 641 -26.71 8.30 -10.47
CA LEU A 641 -25.75 8.61 -9.41
C LEU A 641 -26.33 9.64 -8.44
N VAL A 642 -26.92 10.73 -8.95
CA VAL A 642 -27.51 11.78 -8.12
C VAL A 642 -28.72 11.27 -7.34
N ASP A 643 -29.55 10.41 -7.92
CA ASP A 643 -30.69 9.78 -7.22
C ASP A 643 -30.20 8.90 -6.07
N LEU A 644 -29.12 8.11 -6.25
CA LEU A 644 -28.51 7.31 -5.20
C LEU A 644 -27.93 8.18 -4.08
N LEU A 645 -27.22 9.27 -4.42
CA LEU A 645 -26.69 10.20 -3.42
C LEU A 645 -27.80 10.84 -2.57
N LYS A 646 -28.93 11.19 -3.20
CA LYS A 646 -30.13 11.67 -2.50
C LYS A 646 -30.68 10.62 -1.54
N GLU A 647 -30.88 9.40 -2.04
CA GLU A 647 -31.46 8.30 -1.27
C GLU A 647 -30.60 7.96 -0.07
N ILE A 648 -29.29 7.73 -0.29
CA ILE A 648 -28.36 7.36 0.78
C ILE A 648 -28.26 8.47 1.84
N SER A 649 -28.16 9.74 1.43
CA SER A 649 -28.01 10.84 2.38
C SER A 649 -29.27 11.23 3.15
N LEU A 650 -30.46 10.92 2.64
CA LEU A 650 -31.73 11.38 3.21
C LEU A 650 -32.61 10.24 3.73
N HIS A 651 -32.49 9.05 3.16
CA HIS A 651 -33.46 7.96 3.37
C HIS A 651 -32.84 6.73 4.05
N THR A 652 -31.54 6.72 4.39
CA THR A 652 -30.93 5.63 5.17
C THR A 652 -31.60 5.50 6.54
N VAL A 653 -31.93 4.27 6.93
CA VAL A 653 -32.58 3.93 8.20
C VAL A 653 -31.78 2.87 8.97
N PHE A 654 -31.72 3.01 10.30
CA PHE A 654 -31.00 2.11 11.21
C PHE A 654 -31.96 1.21 12.00
N THR A 655 -33.08 0.80 11.38
CA THR A 655 -34.11 -0.02 12.02
C THR A 655 -33.90 -1.51 11.90
N ASN A 656 -33.06 -1.94 10.96
CA ASN A 656 -32.64 -3.32 10.78
C ASN A 656 -31.54 -3.65 11.82
N LYS A 657 -31.94 -4.11 13.00
CA LYS A 657 -31.07 -4.33 14.15
C LYS A 657 -30.02 -5.42 13.91
N ASP A 658 -30.40 -6.46 13.19
CA ASP A 658 -29.50 -7.57 12.89
C ASP A 658 -28.40 -7.10 11.96
N ARG A 659 -28.74 -6.35 10.90
CA ARG A 659 -27.76 -5.77 9.98
C ARG A 659 -26.87 -4.74 10.66
N LEU A 660 -27.43 -3.89 11.50
CA LEU A 660 -26.66 -2.90 12.26
C LEU A 660 -25.65 -3.59 13.20
N ALA A 661 -26.07 -4.67 13.88
CA ALA A 661 -25.18 -5.42 14.75
C ALA A 661 -24.08 -6.14 13.96
N GLU A 662 -24.41 -6.75 12.82
CA GLU A 662 -23.45 -7.38 11.92
C GLU A 662 -22.35 -6.41 11.47
N LEU A 663 -22.72 -5.24 10.97
CA LEU A 663 -21.77 -4.23 10.50
C LEU A 663 -20.87 -3.68 11.62
N VAL A 664 -21.44 -3.44 12.81
CA VAL A 664 -20.66 -2.98 13.97
C VAL A 664 -19.67 -4.06 14.42
N GLU A 665 -20.08 -5.32 14.45
CA GLU A 665 -19.22 -6.45 14.83
C GLU A 665 -18.11 -6.67 13.76
N GLU A 666 -18.44 -6.50 12.47
CA GLU A 666 -17.49 -6.56 11.35
C GLU A 666 -16.45 -5.41 11.45
N THR A 667 -16.92 -4.19 11.69
CA THR A 667 -16.04 -3.02 11.87
C THR A 667 -15.08 -3.24 13.05
N LYS A 668 -15.57 -3.73 14.19
CA LYS A 668 -14.73 -4.04 15.35
C LYS A 668 -13.70 -5.12 15.03
N ALA A 669 -14.11 -6.19 14.35
CA ALA A 669 -13.21 -7.27 13.96
C ALA A 669 -12.11 -6.79 13.00
N GLY A 670 -12.44 -5.88 12.06
CA GLY A 670 -11.47 -5.22 11.19
C GLY A 670 -10.42 -4.42 11.99
N TRP A 671 -10.85 -3.69 13.02
CA TRP A 671 -9.94 -2.97 13.91
C TRP A 671 -9.02 -3.90 14.70
N ASP A 672 -9.52 -5.05 15.19
CA ASP A 672 -8.72 -6.04 15.90
C ASP A 672 -7.55 -6.56 15.04
N MET A 673 -7.81 -6.76 13.75
CA MET A 673 -6.78 -7.23 12.81
C MET A 673 -5.81 -6.12 12.39
N ASP A 674 -6.30 -4.90 12.19
CA ASP A 674 -5.54 -3.83 11.55
C ASP A 674 -4.85 -2.87 12.54
N ALA A 675 -5.29 -2.78 13.79
CA ALA A 675 -4.79 -1.79 14.74
C ALA A 675 -3.26 -1.84 14.88
N PHE A 676 -2.69 -3.04 14.96
CA PHE A 676 -1.23 -3.20 15.07
C PHE A 676 -0.51 -2.80 13.76
N ARG A 677 -1.06 -3.14 12.61
CA ARG A 677 -0.50 -2.77 11.29
C ARG A 677 -0.51 -1.25 11.08
N ARG A 678 -1.52 -0.56 11.60
CA ARG A 678 -1.70 0.91 11.58
C ARG A 678 -0.98 1.63 12.72
N GLY A 679 -0.20 0.96 13.54
CA GLY A 679 0.39 1.49 14.75
C GLY A 679 1.13 2.82 14.58
N HIS A 680 1.84 3.01 13.45
CA HIS A 680 2.52 4.30 13.15
C HIS A 680 1.52 5.46 12.97
N THR A 681 0.40 5.25 12.27
CA THR A 681 -0.65 6.26 12.08
C THR A 681 -1.30 6.60 13.43
N ILE A 682 -1.64 5.57 14.20
CA ILE A 682 -2.22 5.73 15.54
C ILE A 682 -1.33 6.58 16.44
N VAL A 683 -0.03 6.26 16.56
CA VAL A 683 0.86 7.01 17.46
C VAL A 683 1.15 8.43 16.96
N MET A 684 1.16 8.65 15.64
CA MET A 684 1.35 9.99 15.06
C MET A 684 0.17 10.92 15.38
N HIS A 685 -1.07 10.50 15.08
CA HIS A 685 -2.25 11.29 15.42
C HIS A 685 -2.39 11.43 16.94
N ARG A 686 -2.10 10.37 17.69
CA ARG A 686 -2.21 10.38 19.15
C ARG A 686 -1.26 11.37 19.80
N VAL A 687 0.03 11.41 19.44
CA VAL A 687 1.00 12.35 20.02
C VAL A 687 0.69 13.80 19.66
N LEU A 688 0.25 14.05 18.43
CA LEU A 688 -0.14 15.38 17.99
C LEU A 688 -1.46 15.84 18.60
N SER A 689 -2.38 14.91 18.92
CA SER A 689 -3.66 15.23 19.60
C SER A 689 -3.49 15.86 20.98
N TYR A 690 -2.28 15.80 21.56
CA TYR A 690 -2.02 16.46 22.85
C TYR A 690 -1.97 17.98 22.72
N VAL A 691 -1.66 18.49 21.53
CA VAL A 691 -1.37 19.92 21.30
C VAL A 691 -2.14 20.53 20.12
N SER A 692 -2.72 19.71 19.24
CA SER A 692 -3.38 20.14 18.01
C SER A 692 -4.85 19.75 17.98
N PRO A 693 -5.79 20.71 17.83
CA PRO A 693 -7.22 20.40 17.75
C PRO A 693 -7.61 19.57 16.51
N VAL A 694 -6.99 19.84 15.36
CA VAL A 694 -7.24 19.07 14.14
C VAL A 694 -6.79 17.62 14.32
N GLU A 695 -5.65 17.39 14.96
CA GLU A 695 -5.14 16.05 15.20
C GLU A 695 -5.95 15.32 16.30
N ALA A 696 -6.52 16.05 17.26
CA ALA A 696 -7.47 15.49 18.21
C ALA A 696 -8.78 15.05 17.53
N PHE A 697 -9.21 15.77 16.49
CA PHE A 697 -10.31 15.34 15.63
C PHE A 697 -9.95 14.10 14.82
N CYS A 698 -8.75 14.03 14.25
CA CYS A 698 -8.27 12.83 13.53
C CYS A 698 -8.13 11.62 14.46
N ASP A 699 -7.55 11.78 15.68
CA ASP A 699 -7.45 10.72 16.69
C ASP A 699 -8.83 10.18 17.13
N ALA A 700 -9.89 10.99 17.03
CA ALA A 700 -11.24 10.52 17.26
C ALA A 700 -11.70 9.44 16.24
N GLY A 701 -11.02 9.30 15.11
CA GLY A 701 -11.18 8.24 14.10
C GLY A 701 -10.11 7.15 14.16
N GLU A 702 -9.17 7.20 15.11
CA GLU A 702 -8.09 6.23 15.28
C GLU A 702 -8.24 5.47 16.62
N LEU A 703 -7.30 5.60 17.55
CA LEU A 703 -7.34 4.86 18.83
C LEU A 703 -8.62 5.16 19.63
N SER A 704 -9.06 6.41 19.66
CA SER A 704 -10.30 6.78 20.35
C SER A 704 -11.53 6.15 19.71
N TYR A 705 -11.53 5.99 18.38
CA TYR A 705 -12.60 5.27 17.68
C TYR A 705 -12.54 3.77 17.94
N TYR A 706 -11.37 3.16 17.95
CA TYR A 706 -11.24 1.74 18.27
C TYR A 706 -11.81 1.42 19.68
N GLN A 707 -11.54 2.27 20.65
CA GLN A 707 -12.14 2.16 21.99
C GLN A 707 -13.66 2.32 21.95
N PHE A 708 -14.17 3.28 21.16
CA PHE A 708 -15.61 3.53 21.01
C PHE A 708 -16.31 2.36 20.32
N ILE A 709 -15.78 1.84 19.19
CA ILE A 709 -16.43 0.74 18.47
C ILE A 709 -16.41 -0.56 19.28
N THR A 710 -15.40 -0.77 20.12
CA THR A 710 -15.36 -1.91 21.06
C THR A 710 -16.48 -1.83 22.10
N ASP A 711 -16.72 -0.63 22.69
CA ASP A 711 -17.86 -0.40 23.59
C ASP A 711 -19.19 -0.61 22.86
N ILE A 712 -19.36 -0.04 21.67
CA ILE A 712 -20.56 -0.20 20.85
C ILE A 712 -20.80 -1.69 20.52
N ALA A 713 -19.80 -2.42 20.07
CA ALA A 713 -19.92 -3.84 19.73
C ALA A 713 -20.32 -4.68 20.95
N GLY A 714 -19.81 -4.35 22.14
CA GLY A 714 -20.17 -5.04 23.39
C GLY A 714 -21.65 -4.91 23.80
N ARG A 715 -22.35 -3.87 23.31
CA ARG A 715 -23.74 -3.59 23.69
C ARG A 715 -24.72 -3.45 22.51
N ILE A 716 -24.26 -3.59 21.27
CA ILE A 716 -25.09 -3.35 20.08
C ILE A 716 -26.36 -4.21 20.06
N ARG A 717 -26.29 -5.48 20.51
CA ARG A 717 -27.44 -6.39 20.49
C ARG A 717 -28.51 -6.02 21.52
N SER A 718 -28.17 -5.33 22.61
CA SER A 718 -29.13 -4.82 23.60
C SER A 718 -29.63 -3.42 23.30
N ASP A 719 -28.77 -2.55 22.75
CA ASP A 719 -28.98 -1.11 22.66
C ASP A 719 -29.15 -0.61 21.20
N ALA A 720 -29.43 -1.53 20.26
CA ALA A 720 -29.52 -1.23 18.82
C ALA A 720 -30.51 -0.06 18.52
N ASP A 721 -31.61 0.05 19.22
CA ASP A 721 -32.60 1.14 19.06
C ASP A 721 -32.01 2.50 19.46
N GLU A 722 -31.27 2.57 20.55
CA GLU A 722 -30.61 3.80 21.02
C GLU A 722 -29.50 4.22 20.06
N ILE A 723 -28.66 3.27 19.66
CA ILE A 723 -27.53 3.51 18.74
C ILE A 723 -28.05 3.95 17.37
N GLY A 724 -29.06 3.27 16.83
CA GLY A 724 -29.74 3.66 15.59
C GLY A 724 -30.40 5.04 15.65
N ALA A 725 -30.99 5.38 16.79
CA ALA A 725 -31.57 6.71 16.99
C ALA A 725 -30.49 7.82 17.02
N LYS A 726 -29.32 7.57 17.64
CA LYS A 726 -28.19 8.50 17.66
C LYS A 726 -27.59 8.69 16.26
N LEU A 727 -27.40 7.61 15.51
CA LEU A 727 -26.96 7.67 14.11
C LEU A 727 -27.93 8.48 13.24
N SER A 728 -29.23 8.23 13.37
CA SER A 728 -30.28 8.98 12.66
C SER A 728 -30.29 10.47 13.02
N ALA A 729 -30.05 10.80 14.29
CA ALA A 729 -29.99 12.19 14.76
C ALA A 729 -28.77 12.92 14.18
N VAL A 730 -27.61 12.30 14.21
CA VAL A 730 -26.37 12.84 13.63
C VAL A 730 -26.53 13.01 12.12
N MET A 731 -27.02 12.01 11.40
CA MET A 731 -27.25 12.07 9.96
C MET A 731 -28.13 13.26 9.56
N LYS A 732 -29.26 13.49 10.27
CA LYS A 732 -30.17 14.64 10.04
C LYS A 732 -29.52 15.99 10.35
N LYS A 733 -28.59 16.03 11.29
CA LYS A 733 -27.86 17.24 11.69
C LYS A 733 -26.82 17.65 10.65
N ILE A 734 -26.13 16.68 10.05
CA ILE A 734 -25.00 16.96 9.16
C ILE A 734 -25.43 17.09 7.68
N PHE A 735 -26.38 16.27 7.18
CA PHE A 735 -26.77 16.30 5.77
C PHE A 735 -27.79 17.39 5.47
N THR A 736 -27.30 18.64 5.44
CA THR A 736 -28.10 19.82 5.20
C THR A 736 -27.46 20.68 4.08
N ARG A 737 -28.30 21.49 3.44
CA ARG A 737 -27.84 22.38 2.37
C ARG A 737 -26.84 23.43 2.87
N SER A 738 -27.05 23.92 4.08
CA SER A 738 -26.19 24.95 4.69
C SER A 738 -24.81 24.41 5.11
N ALA A 739 -24.64 23.08 5.27
CA ALA A 739 -23.39 22.42 5.56
C ALA A 739 -22.61 22.00 4.29
N LEU A 740 -23.26 22.02 3.11
CA LEU A 740 -22.72 21.41 1.90
C LEU A 740 -21.79 22.35 1.12
N THR A 741 -20.64 21.84 0.72
CA THR A 741 -19.81 22.31 -0.39
C THR A 741 -19.65 21.17 -1.38
N LEU A 742 -19.87 21.40 -2.67
CA LEU A 742 -19.72 20.40 -3.73
C LEU A 742 -18.48 20.66 -4.56
N GLU A 743 -17.85 19.59 -5.03
CA GLU A 743 -16.84 19.63 -6.06
C GLU A 743 -17.24 18.69 -7.19
N VAL A 744 -17.04 19.15 -8.44
CA VAL A 744 -17.28 18.36 -9.64
C VAL A 744 -16.07 18.43 -10.55
N THR A 745 -15.42 17.29 -10.78
CA THR A 745 -14.36 17.16 -11.80
C THR A 745 -14.94 16.47 -13.03
N ALA A 746 -14.86 17.13 -14.17
CA ALA A 746 -15.43 16.66 -15.44
C ALA A 746 -14.84 17.41 -16.63
N SER A 747 -14.98 16.87 -17.85
CA SER A 747 -14.71 17.62 -19.09
C SER A 747 -15.66 18.80 -19.25
N GLN A 748 -15.31 19.75 -20.09
CA GLN A 748 -16.17 20.90 -20.36
C GLN A 748 -17.53 20.49 -20.95
N GLU A 749 -17.58 19.40 -21.71
CA GLU A 749 -18.83 18.88 -22.29
C GLU A 749 -19.68 18.19 -21.20
N ASP A 750 -19.06 17.34 -20.40
CA ASP A 750 -19.74 16.62 -19.31
C ASP A 750 -20.26 17.57 -18.23
N TRP A 751 -19.54 18.67 -17.97
CA TRP A 751 -19.96 19.70 -17.04
C TRP A 751 -21.29 20.34 -17.43
N LYS A 752 -21.65 20.43 -18.74
CA LYS A 752 -22.96 20.93 -19.19
C LYS A 752 -24.09 20.05 -18.68
N THR A 753 -23.89 18.73 -18.65
CA THR A 753 -24.84 17.77 -18.07
C THR A 753 -24.87 17.88 -16.55
N ALA A 754 -23.71 17.92 -15.91
CA ALA A 754 -23.59 17.99 -14.45
C ALA A 754 -24.31 19.23 -13.88
N LYS A 755 -24.20 20.40 -14.51
CA LYS A 755 -24.90 21.63 -14.12
C LYS A 755 -26.43 21.49 -14.06
N VAL A 756 -26.99 20.58 -14.83
CA VAL A 756 -28.45 20.37 -14.91
C VAL A 756 -28.88 19.31 -13.89
N VAL A 757 -28.07 18.28 -13.72
CA VAL A 757 -28.44 17.09 -12.92
C VAL A 757 -28.10 17.25 -11.42
N VAL A 758 -26.92 17.74 -11.08
CA VAL A 758 -26.43 17.85 -9.70
C VAL A 758 -27.33 18.73 -8.80
N PRO A 759 -27.93 19.85 -9.27
CA PRO A 759 -28.85 20.64 -8.44
C PRO A 759 -30.02 19.87 -7.86
N ALA A 760 -30.44 18.75 -8.45
CA ALA A 760 -31.51 17.92 -7.91
C ALA A 760 -31.22 17.38 -6.51
N TRP A 761 -29.98 17.03 -6.22
CA TRP A 761 -29.54 16.63 -4.88
C TRP A 761 -29.55 17.82 -3.93
N ILE A 762 -28.97 18.97 -4.33
CA ILE A 762 -28.93 20.18 -3.51
C ILE A 762 -30.35 20.59 -3.07
N GLN A 763 -31.31 20.59 -4.02
CA GLN A 763 -32.70 20.96 -3.74
C GLN A 763 -33.42 20.00 -2.81
N ALA A 764 -33.06 18.70 -2.83
CA ALA A 764 -33.66 17.68 -1.95
C ALA A 764 -33.20 17.81 -0.50
N LEU A 765 -31.99 18.32 -0.26
CA LEU A 765 -31.45 18.49 1.10
C LEU A 765 -32.25 19.52 1.90
N PRO A 766 -32.55 19.27 3.20
CA PRO A 766 -33.14 20.28 4.08
C PRO A 766 -32.22 21.49 4.21
N GLN A 767 -32.79 22.69 4.46
CA GLN A 767 -31.98 23.91 4.56
C GLN A 767 -30.95 23.81 5.70
N GLY A 768 -31.33 23.39 6.89
CA GLY A 768 -30.49 23.33 8.07
C GLY A 768 -30.02 24.69 8.62
N GLU A 769 -29.44 24.67 9.79
CA GLU A 769 -28.68 25.80 10.33
C GLU A 769 -27.22 25.75 9.83
N LYS A 770 -26.61 26.93 9.68
CA LYS A 770 -25.18 26.95 9.31
C LYS A 770 -24.33 26.40 10.47
N PRO A 771 -23.53 25.35 10.26
CA PRO A 771 -22.67 24.80 11.30
C PRO A 771 -21.71 25.84 11.85
N GLN A 772 -21.47 25.85 13.18
CA GLN A 772 -20.58 26.81 13.84
C GLN A 772 -19.94 26.20 15.08
N GLY A 773 -18.70 26.62 15.36
CA GLY A 773 -17.93 26.23 16.53
C GLY A 773 -17.22 24.88 16.38
N LEU A 774 -16.01 24.82 16.85
CA LEU A 774 -15.20 23.61 16.91
C LEU A 774 -15.46 22.83 18.20
N CYS A 775 -15.32 21.52 18.13
CA CYS A 775 -15.36 20.67 19.30
C CYS A 775 -14.16 20.94 20.23
N ASP A 776 -14.41 21.09 21.51
CA ASP A 776 -13.36 21.13 22.52
C ASP A 776 -12.99 19.72 22.96
N PHE A 777 -11.81 19.27 22.57
CA PHE A 777 -11.25 17.96 22.93
C PHE A 777 -10.52 17.98 24.29
N GLY A 778 -10.34 19.14 24.94
CA GLY A 778 -9.62 19.25 26.21
C GLY A 778 -8.16 18.84 26.07
N LEU A 779 -7.44 19.49 25.13
CA LEU A 779 -6.05 19.13 24.80
C LEU A 779 -5.15 19.13 26.04
N SER A 780 -4.39 18.09 26.21
CA SER A 780 -3.43 17.95 27.30
C SER A 780 -2.35 16.92 26.95
N ARG A 781 -1.14 17.14 27.44
CA ARG A 781 -0.05 16.18 27.33
C ARG A 781 -0.41 14.90 28.08
N LYS A 782 -0.30 13.76 27.43
CA LYS A 782 -0.65 12.45 27.99
C LYS A 782 0.53 11.48 28.08
N ASN A 783 1.49 11.56 27.17
CA ASN A 783 2.65 10.65 27.05
C ASN A 783 2.26 9.20 27.31
N GLU A 784 1.73 8.54 26.28
CA GLU A 784 1.12 7.22 26.41
C GLU A 784 2.00 6.11 25.86
N GLY A 785 2.09 5.01 26.61
CA GLY A 785 2.60 3.72 26.15
C GLY A 785 1.43 2.76 25.90
N ILE A 786 1.15 2.46 24.63
CA ILE A 786 0.06 1.58 24.19
C ILE A 786 0.61 0.17 24.06
N MET A 787 0.29 -0.68 25.03
CA MET A 787 0.80 -2.03 25.14
C MET A 787 0.05 -2.99 24.21
N THR A 788 0.81 -3.82 23.51
CA THR A 788 0.30 -4.86 22.60
C THR A 788 1.07 -6.17 22.81
N SER A 789 0.57 -7.25 22.22
CA SER A 789 1.28 -8.54 22.13
C SER A 789 2.41 -8.55 21.10
N GLY A 790 2.57 -7.49 20.31
CA GLY A 790 3.60 -7.38 19.26
C GLY A 790 5.03 -7.33 19.83
N THR A 791 6.00 -7.70 19.00
CA THR A 791 7.44 -7.72 19.35
C THR A 791 8.19 -6.46 18.90
N VAL A 792 7.59 -5.66 18.03
CA VAL A 792 8.15 -4.41 17.50
C VAL A 792 7.37 -3.21 18.02
N GLN A 793 7.96 -2.04 17.87
CA GLN A 793 7.41 -0.77 18.35
C GLN A 793 7.07 0.16 17.18
N TYR A 794 6.16 1.10 17.46
CA TYR A 794 5.92 2.33 16.72
C TYR A 794 6.17 3.47 17.70
N VAL A 795 7.22 4.25 17.47
CA VAL A 795 7.68 5.29 18.40
C VAL A 795 7.47 6.64 17.77
N ALA A 796 6.59 7.47 18.34
CA ALA A 796 6.34 8.83 17.84
C ALA A 796 6.71 9.89 18.88
N LYS A 797 7.34 10.98 18.41
CA LYS A 797 7.61 12.20 19.16
C LYS A 797 7.28 13.41 18.29
N GLY A 798 6.55 14.40 18.84
CA GLY A 798 6.10 15.55 18.05
C GLY A 798 5.48 16.67 18.86
N GLY A 799 5.03 17.72 18.17
CA GLY A 799 4.40 18.88 18.76
C GLY A 799 4.09 19.95 17.73
N ASN A 800 3.95 21.21 18.15
CA ASN A 800 3.60 22.31 17.24
C ASN A 800 4.61 23.47 17.35
N PHE A 801 5.35 23.74 16.28
CA PHE A 801 6.37 24.80 16.29
C PHE A 801 5.78 26.23 16.24
N ARG A 802 4.51 26.41 15.82
CA ARG A 802 3.86 27.74 15.87
C ARG A 802 3.60 28.19 17.31
N SER A 803 3.37 27.27 18.23
CA SER A 803 3.24 27.57 19.65
C SER A 803 4.51 28.18 20.25
N HIS A 804 5.66 27.95 19.60
CA HIS A 804 6.96 28.56 19.95
C HIS A 804 7.32 29.79 19.10
N GLY A 805 6.36 30.31 18.29
CA GLY A 805 6.56 31.52 17.48
C GLY A 805 7.28 31.34 16.15
N TYR A 806 7.38 30.10 15.65
CA TYR A 806 7.99 29.81 14.35
C TYR A 806 6.92 29.64 13.27
N ASP A 807 7.21 30.13 12.06
CA ASP A 807 6.34 29.97 10.89
C ASP A 807 6.81 28.84 9.98
N TYR A 808 5.88 28.34 9.14
CA TYR A 808 6.21 27.37 8.10
C TYR A 808 6.90 28.06 6.92
N ASP A 809 7.92 27.41 6.36
CA ASP A 809 8.53 27.80 5.08
C ASP A 809 8.93 26.58 4.24
N GLY A 810 9.23 26.81 2.94
CA GLY A 810 9.50 25.72 1.98
C GLY A 810 10.76 24.91 2.27
N SER A 811 11.69 25.40 3.09
CA SER A 811 12.90 24.64 3.48
C SER A 811 12.56 23.44 4.39
N LEU A 812 11.42 23.48 5.10
CA LEU A 812 10.92 22.33 5.87
C LEU A 812 10.58 21.13 4.98
N MET A 813 10.18 21.37 3.73
CA MET A 813 9.94 20.27 2.77
C MET A 813 11.25 19.57 2.42
N VAL A 814 12.34 20.33 2.26
CA VAL A 814 13.68 19.78 2.00
C VAL A 814 14.22 19.09 3.24
N LEU A 815 13.99 19.67 4.43
CA LEU A 815 14.34 19.04 5.70
C LEU A 815 13.69 17.66 5.88
N ASP A 816 12.42 17.51 5.51
CA ASP A 816 11.73 16.20 5.54
C ASP A 816 12.51 15.14 4.74
N THR A 817 12.94 15.47 3.53
CA THR A 817 13.75 14.57 2.70
C THR A 817 15.13 14.28 3.30
N ILE A 818 15.81 15.30 3.83
CA ILE A 818 17.12 15.15 4.50
C ILE A 818 17.01 14.21 5.71
N LEU A 819 16.00 14.37 6.54
CA LEU A 819 15.82 13.54 7.72
C LEU A 819 15.43 12.12 7.38
N GLN A 820 14.47 11.94 6.49
CA GLN A 820 13.96 10.63 6.12
C GLN A 820 15.01 9.74 5.44
N TYR A 821 15.79 10.28 4.51
CA TYR A 821 16.77 9.51 3.73
C TYR A 821 18.23 9.70 4.16
N GLY A 822 18.48 10.54 5.15
CA GLY A 822 19.78 10.76 5.73
C GLY A 822 19.84 10.29 7.19
N TYR A 823 19.47 11.17 8.10
CA TYR A 823 19.64 10.94 9.54
C TYR A 823 18.81 9.79 10.09
N LEU A 824 17.49 9.79 9.87
CA LEU A 824 16.60 8.74 10.40
C LEU A 824 16.84 7.40 9.71
N TRP A 825 17.09 7.41 8.40
CA TRP A 825 17.48 6.20 7.68
C TRP A 825 18.69 5.53 8.32
N THR A 826 19.73 6.32 8.59
CA THR A 826 20.95 5.81 9.20
C THR A 826 20.75 5.36 10.64
N LYS A 827 20.11 6.19 11.49
CA LYS A 827 20.00 5.95 12.93
C LYS A 827 18.96 4.90 13.30
N ILE A 828 17.78 5.01 12.68
CA ILE A 828 16.60 4.20 13.05
C ILE A 828 16.55 2.90 12.24
N ARG A 829 16.80 2.96 10.92
CA ARG A 829 16.72 1.79 10.04
C ARG A 829 18.04 1.01 10.02
N VAL A 830 19.11 1.60 9.49
CA VAL A 830 20.38 0.88 9.24
C VAL A 830 21.05 0.45 10.53
N GLN A 831 21.21 1.35 11.50
CA GLN A 831 21.85 1.06 12.80
C GLN A 831 20.86 0.46 13.80
N GLY A 832 19.60 0.94 13.83
CA GLY A 832 18.58 0.51 14.77
C GLY A 832 17.84 -0.76 14.35
N GLY A 833 17.79 -1.09 13.07
CA GLY A 833 17.10 -2.28 12.55
C GLY A 833 15.59 -2.12 12.39
N ALA A 834 15.06 -0.91 12.45
CA ALA A 834 13.67 -0.64 12.15
C ALA A 834 13.38 -0.79 10.65
N TYR A 835 12.13 -1.13 10.29
CA TYR A 835 11.74 -1.21 8.88
C TYR A 835 11.72 0.16 8.20
N GLY A 836 11.31 1.23 8.92
CA GLY A 836 11.29 2.58 8.40
C GLY A 836 11.22 3.67 9.48
N ALA A 837 11.40 4.91 9.05
CA ALA A 837 11.18 6.09 9.85
C ALA A 837 10.60 7.21 9.00
N PHE A 838 9.70 8.00 9.58
CA PHE A 838 8.95 9.04 8.89
C PHE A 838 9.07 10.36 9.62
N THR A 839 8.98 11.45 8.85
CA THR A 839 8.80 12.80 9.37
C THR A 839 7.61 13.45 8.71
N ARG A 840 6.96 14.40 9.38
CA ARG A 840 5.94 15.26 8.79
C ARG A 840 6.05 16.66 9.36
N PHE A 841 5.95 17.67 8.51
CA PHE A 841 5.87 19.07 8.86
C PHE A 841 4.63 19.66 8.18
N TYR A 842 3.68 20.10 8.97
CA TYR A 842 2.42 20.62 8.48
C TYR A 842 2.38 22.15 8.52
N ASP A 843 1.62 22.74 7.63
CA ASP A 843 1.48 24.19 7.50
C ASP A 843 0.94 24.89 8.75
N ASN A 844 0.09 24.20 9.51
CA ASN A 844 -0.45 24.70 10.79
C ASN A 844 0.57 24.66 11.93
N GLY A 845 1.77 24.16 11.69
CA GLY A 845 2.85 24.08 12.67
C GLY A 845 3.03 22.73 13.34
N ASP A 846 2.16 21.76 13.10
CA ASP A 846 2.33 20.42 13.62
C ASP A 846 3.54 19.74 12.98
N MET A 847 4.30 19.02 13.78
CA MET A 847 5.42 18.21 13.30
C MET A 847 5.55 16.93 14.12
N VAL A 848 5.94 15.84 13.46
CA VAL A 848 6.11 14.55 14.10
C VAL A 848 7.22 13.73 13.45
N PHE A 849 7.94 12.98 14.28
CA PHE A 849 8.87 11.91 13.92
C PHE A 849 8.30 10.60 14.38
N CYS A 850 8.38 9.55 13.55
CA CYS A 850 7.84 8.25 13.87
C CYS A 850 8.70 7.13 13.30
N SER A 851 8.93 6.04 14.06
CA SER A 851 9.51 4.80 13.56
C SER A 851 8.44 3.75 13.28
N TYR A 852 8.73 2.84 12.36
CA TYR A 852 7.81 1.80 11.90
C TYR A 852 8.45 0.42 12.06
N ARG A 853 7.76 -0.48 12.77
CA ARG A 853 8.26 -1.83 13.10
C ARG A 853 9.68 -1.78 13.67
N ASP A 854 9.84 -1.00 14.72
CA ASP A 854 11.13 -0.71 15.35
C ASP A 854 11.41 -1.73 16.45
N PRO A 855 12.54 -2.44 16.42
CA PRO A 855 12.93 -3.31 17.52
C PRO A 855 13.32 -2.54 18.79
N ASN A 856 13.53 -1.21 18.68
CA ASN A 856 13.97 -0.36 19.78
C ASN A 856 12.83 0.57 20.24
N LEU A 857 13.02 1.19 21.41
CA LEU A 857 12.14 2.23 21.93
C LEU A 857 12.94 3.45 22.39
N ARG A 858 13.73 3.31 23.44
CA ARG A 858 14.45 4.44 24.07
C ARG A 858 15.49 5.06 23.13
N SER A 859 16.28 4.25 22.46
CA SER A 859 17.28 4.76 21.49
C SER A 859 16.65 5.52 20.31
N SER A 860 15.41 5.17 19.94
CA SER A 860 14.69 5.91 18.89
C SER A 860 14.20 7.27 19.39
N VAL A 861 13.72 7.37 20.64
CA VAL A 861 13.40 8.65 21.27
C VAL A 861 14.66 9.52 21.39
N GLU A 862 15.77 8.96 21.85
CA GLU A 862 17.07 9.65 21.95
C GLU A 862 17.58 10.15 20.58
N ALA A 863 17.35 9.37 19.51
CA ALA A 863 17.68 9.79 18.15
C ALA A 863 16.84 11.00 17.71
N TYR A 864 15.56 11.09 18.09
CA TYR A 864 14.73 12.26 17.80
C TYR A 864 15.19 13.48 18.60
N ASP A 865 15.59 13.32 19.87
CA ASP A 865 16.11 14.40 20.71
C ASP A 865 17.42 14.99 20.18
N ALA A 866 18.27 14.16 19.57
CA ALA A 866 19.54 14.57 18.97
C ALA A 866 19.41 15.25 17.60
N LEU A 867 18.20 15.35 17.01
CA LEU A 867 17.98 15.93 15.68
C LEU A 867 18.44 17.39 15.59
N ALA A 868 18.17 18.21 16.61
CA ALA A 868 18.55 19.61 16.59
C ALA A 868 20.08 19.78 16.56
N ASP A 869 20.83 18.97 17.31
CA ASP A 869 22.30 18.99 17.31
C ASP A 869 22.87 18.54 15.96
N TYR A 870 22.24 17.52 15.33
CA TYR A 870 22.58 17.12 13.97
C TYR A 870 22.39 18.27 12.99
N LEU A 871 21.27 19.00 13.06
CA LEU A 871 20.98 20.13 12.17
C LEU A 871 21.95 21.30 12.37
N GLU A 872 22.35 21.61 13.62
CA GLU A 872 23.35 22.66 13.90
C GLU A 872 24.69 22.37 13.23
N SER A 873 25.05 21.09 13.15
CA SER A 873 26.29 20.61 12.51
C SER A 873 26.12 20.26 11.03
N PHE A 874 24.92 20.41 10.46
CA PHE A 874 24.64 20.03 9.08
C PHE A 874 25.47 20.84 8.10
N ASP A 875 26.35 20.17 7.38
CA ASP A 875 27.21 20.75 6.35
C ASP A 875 27.40 19.78 5.20
N VAL A 876 26.88 20.14 4.05
CA VAL A 876 26.95 19.35 2.83
C VAL A 876 27.28 20.25 1.63
N SER A 877 27.84 19.67 0.58
CA SER A 877 28.14 20.39 -0.66
C SER A 877 26.86 20.87 -1.38
N ASP A 878 27.02 21.89 -2.25
CA ASP A 878 25.91 22.35 -3.11
C ASP A 878 25.33 21.22 -3.99
N ARG A 879 26.16 20.27 -4.39
CA ARG A 879 25.70 19.07 -5.12
C ARG A 879 24.77 18.22 -4.26
N GLU A 880 25.13 17.94 -3.01
CA GLU A 880 24.28 17.17 -2.09
C GLU A 880 22.99 17.92 -1.76
N MET A 881 23.06 19.24 -1.53
CA MET A 881 21.84 20.04 -1.35
C MET A 881 20.93 19.98 -2.59
N THR A 882 21.50 20.01 -3.78
CA THR A 882 20.74 19.91 -5.04
C THR A 882 20.02 18.57 -5.13
N LYS A 883 20.65 17.46 -4.74
CA LYS A 883 19.98 16.14 -4.67
C LYS A 883 18.76 16.18 -3.73
N TYR A 884 18.90 16.70 -2.52
CA TYR A 884 17.78 16.80 -1.58
C TYR A 884 16.63 17.67 -2.13
N VAL A 885 16.93 18.76 -2.81
CA VAL A 885 15.93 19.61 -3.49
C VAL A 885 15.21 18.82 -4.59
N ILE A 886 15.95 18.07 -5.42
CA ILE A 886 15.38 17.23 -6.49
C ILE A 886 14.47 16.14 -5.91
N GLY A 887 14.95 15.38 -4.93
CA GLY A 887 14.16 14.33 -4.29
C GLY A 887 12.92 14.87 -3.56
N THR A 888 12.97 16.10 -3.07
CA THR A 888 11.79 16.78 -2.52
C THR A 888 10.77 17.09 -3.60
N LEU A 889 11.21 17.60 -4.76
CA LEU A 889 10.32 17.87 -5.89
C LEU A 889 9.67 16.61 -6.44
N SER A 890 10.40 15.51 -6.53
CA SER A 890 9.86 14.20 -6.94
C SER A 890 8.62 13.81 -6.12
N ARG A 891 8.63 14.08 -4.82
CA ARG A 891 7.52 13.77 -3.89
C ARG A 891 6.34 14.75 -3.98
N ILE A 892 6.55 15.94 -4.51
CA ILE A 892 5.54 17.02 -4.59
C ILE A 892 4.90 17.06 -5.98
N ASP A 893 5.67 16.82 -7.01
CA ASP A 893 5.26 16.91 -8.42
C ASP A 893 4.77 15.58 -8.98
N VAL A 894 4.11 14.76 -8.14
CA VAL A 894 3.50 13.50 -8.58
C VAL A 894 2.43 13.75 -9.64
N PRO A 895 2.34 12.92 -10.69
CA PRO A 895 1.26 12.99 -11.66
C PRO A 895 -0.11 12.88 -10.98
N LEU A 896 -1.05 13.73 -11.37
CA LEU A 896 -2.40 13.76 -10.80
C LEU A 896 -3.40 13.16 -11.80
N THR A 897 -4.13 12.14 -11.36
CA THR A 897 -5.35 11.70 -12.06
C THR A 897 -6.45 12.76 -11.89
N PRO A 898 -7.51 12.76 -12.71
CA PRO A 898 -8.63 13.69 -12.55
C PRO A 898 -9.20 13.70 -11.12
N SER A 899 -9.39 12.53 -10.52
CA SER A 899 -9.84 12.39 -9.14
C SER A 899 -8.89 13.06 -8.13
N LEU A 900 -7.57 12.87 -8.28
CA LEU A 900 -6.55 13.48 -7.42
C LEU A 900 -6.44 15.00 -7.64
N ARG A 901 -6.68 15.47 -8.88
CA ARG A 901 -6.68 16.90 -9.21
C ARG A 901 -7.83 17.62 -8.52
N GLY A 902 -9.05 17.06 -8.56
CA GLY A 902 -10.20 17.55 -7.82
C GLY A 902 -9.96 17.58 -6.31
N ALA A 903 -9.44 16.49 -5.75
CA ALA A 903 -9.10 16.40 -4.32
C ALA A 903 -8.04 17.45 -3.89
N LYS A 904 -7.00 17.67 -4.72
CA LYS A 904 -5.95 18.70 -4.46
C LYS A 904 -6.52 20.12 -4.57
N ALA A 905 -7.44 20.37 -5.50
CA ALA A 905 -8.14 21.66 -5.63
C ALA A 905 -8.93 21.96 -4.35
N MET A 906 -9.70 20.99 -3.85
CA MET A 906 -10.50 21.15 -2.62
C MET A 906 -9.63 21.27 -1.36
N SER A 907 -8.53 20.53 -1.28
CA SER A 907 -7.55 20.70 -0.20
C SER A 907 -7.01 22.13 -0.17
N ARG A 908 -6.62 22.69 -1.32
CA ARG A 908 -6.18 24.08 -1.43
C ARG A 908 -7.29 25.07 -1.04
N TYR A 909 -8.52 24.78 -1.44
CA TYR A 909 -9.70 25.62 -1.11
C TYR A 909 -9.91 25.71 0.41
N PHE A 910 -10.01 24.56 1.09
CA PHE A 910 -10.28 24.51 2.54
C PHE A 910 -9.10 25.00 3.41
N THR A 911 -7.85 24.72 2.99
CA THR A 911 -6.65 25.20 3.72
C THR A 911 -6.32 26.67 3.42
N GLY A 912 -6.97 27.30 2.47
CA GLY A 912 -6.64 28.66 2.03
C GLY A 912 -5.30 28.78 1.28
N THR A 913 -4.82 27.67 0.68
CA THR A 913 -3.55 27.64 -0.05
C THR A 913 -3.75 28.13 -1.50
N THR A 914 -3.49 29.41 -1.73
CA THR A 914 -3.55 30.00 -3.08
C THR A 914 -2.37 29.55 -3.95
N GLU A 915 -2.49 29.71 -5.27
CA GLU A 915 -1.40 29.43 -6.21
C GLU A 915 -0.14 30.27 -5.88
N ALA A 916 -0.33 31.53 -5.50
CA ALA A 916 0.78 32.41 -5.07
C ALA A 916 1.52 31.87 -3.84
N ILE A 917 0.82 31.32 -2.85
CA ILE A 917 1.42 30.68 -1.67
C ILE A 917 2.16 29.40 -2.07
N ALA A 918 1.55 28.58 -2.92
CA ALA A 918 2.19 27.36 -3.40
C ALA A 918 3.47 27.69 -4.20
N GLN A 919 3.45 28.74 -5.04
CA GLN A 919 4.62 29.23 -5.76
C GLN A 919 5.70 29.75 -4.81
N GLN A 920 5.33 30.55 -3.82
CA GLN A 920 6.28 31.04 -2.82
C GLN A 920 7.00 29.89 -2.10
N ARG A 921 6.29 28.84 -1.72
CA ARG A 921 6.90 27.65 -1.08
C ARG A 921 7.84 26.93 -2.01
N ARG A 922 7.45 26.78 -3.28
CA ARG A 922 8.30 26.20 -4.30
C ARG A 922 9.58 27.02 -4.50
N ASP A 923 9.48 28.36 -4.56
CA ASP A 923 10.63 29.24 -4.67
C ASP A 923 11.57 29.10 -3.46
N GLN A 924 11.03 29.01 -2.24
CA GLN A 924 11.80 28.77 -1.00
C GLN A 924 12.48 27.39 -1.06
N LEU A 925 11.76 26.34 -1.45
CA LEU A 925 12.29 24.99 -1.61
C LEU A 925 13.46 24.98 -2.61
N LEU A 926 13.27 25.57 -3.80
CA LEU A 926 14.30 25.62 -4.85
C LEU A 926 15.53 26.42 -4.41
N ALA A 927 15.36 27.44 -3.56
CA ALA A 927 16.44 28.29 -3.06
C ALA A 927 17.16 27.68 -1.83
N THR A 928 16.64 26.62 -1.23
CA THR A 928 17.17 26.07 0.04
C THR A 928 18.63 25.66 -0.08
N MET A 929 19.43 26.12 0.88
CA MET A 929 20.85 25.83 1.05
C MET A 929 21.12 25.19 2.44
N ALA A 930 22.31 24.66 2.66
CA ALA A 930 22.69 24.06 3.94
C ALA A 930 22.56 25.03 5.13
N ALA A 931 22.77 26.32 4.91
CA ALA A 931 22.59 27.35 5.95
C ALA A 931 21.12 27.48 6.40
N ASP A 932 20.18 27.35 5.47
CA ASP A 932 18.74 27.43 5.77
C ASP A 932 18.31 26.21 6.60
N ILE A 933 18.84 25.03 6.30
CA ILE A 933 18.61 23.79 7.09
C ILE A 933 19.16 23.96 8.52
N ARG A 934 20.39 24.48 8.69
CA ARG A 934 20.92 24.77 10.04
C ARG A 934 20.04 25.74 10.81
N ALA A 935 19.48 26.75 10.14
CA ALA A 935 18.60 27.73 10.78
C ALA A 935 17.28 27.15 11.32
N LEU A 936 16.92 25.92 10.93
CA LEU A 936 15.74 25.21 11.44
C LEU A 936 16.00 24.52 12.80
N ALA A 937 17.24 24.33 13.22
CA ALA A 937 17.59 23.61 14.45
C ALA A 937 16.90 24.16 15.72
N PRO A 938 16.83 25.49 15.97
CA PRO A 938 16.12 26.02 17.14
C PRO A 938 14.63 25.67 17.16
N ARG A 939 13.99 25.62 15.99
CA ARG A 939 12.58 25.22 15.82
C ARG A 939 12.35 23.77 16.25
N ILE A 940 13.20 22.87 15.75
CA ILE A 940 13.13 21.44 16.09
C ILE A 940 13.42 21.24 17.58
N ARG A 941 14.46 21.91 18.12
CA ARG A 941 14.80 21.82 19.54
C ARG A 941 13.64 22.23 20.43
N ALA A 942 12.99 23.36 20.15
CA ALA A 942 11.88 23.88 20.95
C ALA A 942 10.73 22.84 21.04
N VAL A 943 10.40 22.17 19.94
CA VAL A 943 9.33 21.15 19.93
C VAL A 943 9.78 19.85 20.60
N MET A 944 11.04 19.44 20.44
CA MET A 944 11.53 18.22 21.11
C MET A 944 11.61 18.38 22.64
N GLU A 945 11.88 19.60 23.14
CA GLU A 945 11.88 19.94 24.57
C GLU A 945 10.47 19.92 25.20
N ASP A 946 9.40 20.01 24.42
CA ASP A 946 8.03 19.78 24.93
C ASP A 946 7.83 18.33 25.38
N ASP A 947 8.66 17.40 24.92
CA ASP A 947 8.72 16.01 25.32
C ASP A 947 7.38 15.26 25.21
N ASN A 948 6.64 15.50 24.12
CA ASN A 948 5.42 14.75 23.80
C ASN A 948 5.79 13.45 23.11
N VAL A 949 5.49 12.32 23.72
CA VAL A 949 5.83 10.96 23.25
C VAL A 949 4.59 10.08 23.25
N CYS A 950 4.42 9.27 22.20
CA CYS A 950 3.47 8.17 22.15
C CYS A 950 4.13 6.96 21.52
N VAL A 951 3.99 5.81 22.16
CA VAL A 951 4.56 4.54 21.68
C VAL A 951 3.49 3.47 21.69
N MET A 952 3.42 2.67 20.64
CA MET A 952 2.61 1.46 20.59
C MET A 952 3.52 0.28 20.29
N GLY A 953 3.39 -0.82 21.06
CA GLY A 953 4.22 -2.01 20.81
C GLY A 953 4.31 -2.96 21.99
N SER A 954 5.44 -3.66 22.10
CA SER A 954 5.69 -4.70 23.09
C SER A 954 5.43 -4.23 24.52
N GLU A 955 4.55 -4.90 25.22
CA GLU A 955 4.26 -4.63 26.62
C GLU A 955 5.54 -4.65 27.49
N ALA A 956 6.42 -5.61 27.25
CA ALA A 956 7.66 -5.74 28.02
C ALA A 956 8.56 -4.51 27.86
N LYS A 957 8.76 -4.05 26.62
CA LYS A 957 9.62 -2.88 26.33
C LYS A 957 8.99 -1.56 26.81
N ILE A 958 7.66 -1.42 26.69
CA ILE A 958 6.95 -0.25 27.21
C ILE A 958 7.06 -0.20 28.74
N ARG A 959 6.90 -1.34 29.44
CA ARG A 959 7.08 -1.41 30.89
C ARG A 959 8.52 -1.16 31.34
N GLU A 960 9.52 -1.59 30.57
CA GLU A 960 10.93 -1.29 30.81
C GLU A 960 11.20 0.22 30.71
N ALA A 961 10.58 0.91 29.73
CA ALA A 961 10.72 2.35 29.49
C ALA A 961 9.61 3.18 30.15
N LYS A 962 8.96 2.67 31.21
CA LYS A 962 7.78 3.29 31.85
C LYS A 962 7.99 4.74 32.32
N ASP A 963 9.23 5.16 32.55
CA ASP A 963 9.58 6.52 32.94
C ASP A 963 9.34 7.57 31.83
N LEU A 964 9.21 7.14 30.57
CA LEU A 964 8.85 8.00 29.44
C LEU A 964 7.34 8.32 29.38
N PHE A 965 6.50 7.55 30.09
CA PHE A 965 5.06 7.60 29.95
C PHE A 965 4.37 8.09 31.23
N ALA A 966 3.38 8.97 31.05
CA ALA A 966 2.46 9.33 32.13
C ALA A 966 1.34 8.26 32.28
N ASN A 967 0.99 7.60 31.17
CA ASN A 967 -0.07 6.59 31.14
C ASN A 967 0.38 5.35 30.37
N LEU A 968 0.02 4.18 30.88
CA LEU A 968 0.11 2.90 30.17
C LEU A 968 -1.31 2.47 29.79
N VAL A 969 -1.52 2.22 28.51
CA VAL A 969 -2.82 1.88 27.93
C VAL A 969 -2.70 0.52 27.26
N SER A 970 -3.65 -0.38 27.50
CA SER A 970 -3.79 -1.59 26.68
C SER A 970 -4.71 -1.31 25.49
N LEU A 971 -4.47 -1.96 24.35
CA LEU A 971 -5.47 -1.97 23.29
C LEU A 971 -6.75 -2.63 23.82
N PRO A 972 -7.93 -2.29 23.27
CA PRO A 972 -9.16 -3.03 23.54
C PRO A 972 -8.99 -4.52 23.26
N ASP A 973 -9.58 -5.36 24.13
CA ASP A 973 -9.62 -6.83 23.97
C ASP A 973 -10.66 -7.24 22.91
#